data_ce8dcccbd0a936c77158fa69e3d100c4
#
_entry.id   ce8dcccbd0a936c77158fa69e3d100c4
#
_cell.length_a   1.000
_cell.length_b   1.000
_cell.length_c   1.000
_cell.angle_alpha   90.00
_cell.angle_beta   90.00
_cell.angle_gamma   90.00
#
_symmetry.space_group_name_H-M   'P 1'
#
loop_
_entity.id
_entity.type
_entity.pdbx_description
1 polymer ?
#
loop_
_entity_poly.entity_id
_entity_poly.type
_entity_poly.pdbx_seq_one_letter_code
_entity_poly.pdbx_strand_id
1 'polypeptide(L)'
;MENNGYKIHVAYGFHVNCYHSYRGDTNDAAGFGSDIRIIRGIIKTLDELNAAGIPVKGTWDSENFFSLEKILPAYAPDVLDGMRRRVKERGDENIIMGYSNGALGAMQEDELVSSVALAVTNPQGSGLKDLFGACEMIVRPQEVMFTPSQVKTYNKLGVKALCLYYSCVPFDAFKTLIPPLDDEKAYNPLTFEYRGEGLIVIPTYSNADVCDAGCLRAWVKELRKKQLDGTVKNDLFLFINMDADAIFWESLNLPVVKNRIANTDGIRGLVKEVADLEYVVFDTPGGYLRTHAPVGTIRFTQDTADGNFTGYASWAEKPYNRRIWTAIEKSRRAAKARENEEDFLNRLKLLSTTHFGLATPVLNIQREQTANELAEKLMDAAFLPEGPLTLYNASGTVLQCVQLRCKTAKALAVKGEGLEAYTVLPMGDDSVFLLLRFSEVKKEYVITAEETENAPCGDEAFFTLESAGTKLEFGADKRIRRFSINGQTVGGEEFLSSYLTYGGKRYDFSPDGMEIGWLTGGRYIKLFGGVGLPKAKRQGAYAFTFFTSDAVKGIFVLADVSYPYTPERDAISTENSSLGRYTDMRWQEAAPFCLSFENERPVSVIKRNFEGDISAFRVDSYAEADPKNRTLDSFNNQLTAGLIGLTDGRKGLLLGFSRSVLSSMACCPMRLTEGGRVKMNPFGTFDGRQRHHPNRSGDVVPRTYTLIAPQGKSLAPSYNGSRERALMCLTPFEGELPDEERMRELLAFADGAFATGTDTLLAPYNGENVWVQSAEKQTGKVRVRSPLFGGVKGNPVKYAFRGARALGYIVKKQRRAK
;
A
#
# COMPACT_ATOMS: atom_id res chain seq x y z
N MET A 1 37.61 20.30 -29.83
CA MET A 1 37.11 19.05 -29.29
C MET A 1 36.30 18.39 -30.38
N GLU A 2 36.74 17.22 -30.84
CA GLU A 2 36.00 16.48 -31.87
C GLU A 2 34.60 16.13 -31.36
N ASN A 3 33.63 16.27 -32.23
CA ASN A 3 32.25 15.84 -31.96
C ASN A 3 32.27 14.30 -31.88
N ASN A 4 32.21 13.72 -30.66
CA ASN A 4 32.32 12.29 -30.45
C ASN A 4 31.13 11.46 -30.95
N GLY A 5 30.19 12.07 -31.66
CA GLY A 5 29.05 11.42 -32.31
C GLY A 5 27.92 10.99 -31.37
N TYR A 6 28.15 10.99 -30.04
CA TYR A 6 27.14 10.58 -29.07
C TYR A 6 25.95 11.52 -29.04
N LYS A 7 24.75 10.95 -28.77
CA LYS A 7 23.45 11.66 -28.67
C LYS A 7 22.89 11.59 -27.26
N ILE A 8 21.95 12.49 -27.01
CA ILE A 8 21.11 12.46 -25.82
C ILE A 8 19.67 12.31 -26.31
N HIS A 9 19.09 11.15 -26.05
CA HIS A 9 17.70 10.86 -26.38
C HIS A 9 16.79 11.37 -25.27
N VAL A 10 15.82 12.20 -25.61
CA VAL A 10 14.86 12.78 -24.67
C VAL A 10 13.48 12.23 -24.99
N ALA A 11 12.83 11.67 -24.00
CA ALA A 11 11.48 11.13 -24.10
C ALA A 11 10.57 11.75 -23.04
N TYR A 12 9.29 11.94 -23.40
CA TYR A 12 8.25 12.45 -22.52
C TYR A 12 7.16 11.42 -22.30
N GLY A 13 6.88 11.11 -21.05
CA GLY A 13 5.85 10.16 -20.64
C GLY A 13 4.72 10.83 -19.86
N PHE A 14 3.50 10.40 -20.16
CA PHE A 14 2.27 10.95 -19.63
C PHE A 14 1.46 9.85 -18.98
N HIS A 15 1.45 9.86 -17.66
CA HIS A 15 0.68 8.92 -16.85
C HIS A 15 -0.79 9.34 -16.81
N VAL A 16 -1.63 8.66 -17.59
CA VAL A 16 -3.04 8.97 -17.72
C VAL A 16 -3.87 8.21 -16.69
N ASN A 17 -4.18 8.89 -15.62
CA ASN A 17 -5.11 8.45 -14.59
C ASN A 17 -6.11 9.57 -14.34
N CYS A 18 -7.32 9.47 -14.88
CA CYS A 18 -8.37 10.48 -14.77
C CYS A 18 -8.96 10.55 -13.34
N TYR A 19 -8.09 10.64 -12.38
CA TYR A 19 -8.34 10.62 -10.96
C TYR A 19 -9.19 11.80 -10.48
N HIS A 20 -8.87 13.02 -10.93
CA HIS A 20 -9.60 14.21 -10.56
C HIS A 20 -10.99 14.22 -11.16
N SER A 21 -11.13 13.83 -12.43
CA SER A 21 -12.44 13.71 -13.08
C SER A 21 -13.33 12.68 -12.40
N TYR A 22 -12.79 11.53 -12.03
CA TYR A 22 -13.54 10.51 -11.32
C TYR A 22 -13.94 10.92 -9.91
N ARG A 23 -13.08 11.65 -9.23
CA ARG A 23 -13.31 12.14 -7.87
C ARG A 23 -14.33 13.27 -7.82
N GLY A 24 -14.49 14.03 -8.91
CA GLY A 24 -15.38 15.17 -8.99
C GLY A 24 -14.90 16.40 -8.21
N ASP A 25 -13.69 16.38 -7.66
CA ASP A 25 -13.04 17.52 -7.02
C ASP A 25 -11.80 17.89 -7.83
N THR A 26 -11.85 18.89 -8.61
CA THR A 26 -10.68 19.23 -9.42
C THR A 26 -10.05 20.52 -8.93
N ASN A 27 -8.76 20.70 -9.27
CA ASN A 27 -8.08 21.97 -9.08
C ASN A 27 -8.42 22.99 -10.16
N ASP A 28 -9.32 22.62 -11.08
CA ASP A 28 -9.77 23.50 -12.13
C ASP A 28 -10.71 24.57 -11.59
N ALA A 29 -10.65 25.77 -12.16
CA ALA A 29 -11.57 26.85 -11.84
C ALA A 29 -13.02 26.47 -12.14
N ALA A 30 -13.25 25.63 -13.13
CA ALA A 30 -14.54 25.06 -13.48
C ALA A 30 -14.96 23.86 -12.61
N GLY A 31 -14.04 23.31 -11.79
CA GLY A 31 -14.28 22.15 -10.94
C GLY A 31 -13.89 20.85 -11.59
N PHE A 32 -14.75 20.19 -12.29
CA PHE A 32 -14.57 18.89 -12.90
C PHE A 32 -13.74 18.95 -14.20
N GLY A 33 -12.79 18.03 -14.39
CA GLY A 33 -12.13 17.80 -15.68
C GLY A 33 -10.77 18.46 -15.87
N SER A 34 -10.07 18.89 -14.80
CA SER A 34 -8.73 19.48 -14.93
C SER A 34 -7.72 18.53 -15.58
N ASP A 35 -7.77 17.25 -15.25
CA ASP A 35 -6.97 16.19 -15.87
C ASP A 35 -7.26 16.08 -17.38
N ILE A 36 -8.54 16.00 -17.76
CA ILE A 36 -8.95 15.97 -19.18
C ILE A 36 -8.46 17.22 -19.92
N ARG A 37 -8.59 18.41 -19.31
CA ARG A 37 -8.14 19.67 -19.92
C ARG A 37 -6.63 19.68 -20.18
N ILE A 38 -5.85 19.21 -19.21
CA ILE A 38 -4.39 19.20 -19.33
C ILE A 38 -3.98 18.18 -20.40
N ILE A 39 -4.51 16.95 -20.40
CA ILE A 39 -4.22 15.93 -21.39
C ILE A 39 -4.56 16.41 -22.81
N ARG A 40 -5.73 17.05 -22.98
CA ARG A 40 -6.11 17.67 -24.27
C ARG A 40 -5.11 18.75 -24.70
N GLY A 41 -4.62 19.55 -23.75
CA GLY A 41 -3.59 20.56 -23.95
C GLY A 41 -2.25 19.95 -24.38
N ILE A 42 -1.83 18.84 -23.78
CA ILE A 42 -0.63 18.09 -24.18
C ILE A 42 -0.74 17.63 -25.64
N ILE A 43 -1.82 16.94 -26.00
CA ILE A 43 -2.05 16.41 -27.36
C ILE A 43 -1.96 17.57 -28.38
N LYS A 44 -2.70 18.65 -28.14
CA LYS A 44 -2.70 19.84 -29.00
C LYS A 44 -1.29 20.41 -29.16
N THR A 45 -0.57 20.55 -28.05
CA THR A 45 0.78 21.15 -28.08
C THR A 45 1.78 20.29 -28.82
N LEU A 46 1.75 18.98 -28.62
CA LEU A 46 2.59 18.04 -29.37
C LEU A 46 2.29 18.09 -30.88
N ASP A 47 1.02 18.18 -31.28
CA ASP A 47 0.63 18.33 -32.67
C ASP A 47 1.13 19.65 -33.29
N GLU A 48 1.03 20.76 -32.58
CA GLU A 48 1.54 22.04 -33.02
C GLU A 48 3.07 22.04 -33.20
N LEU A 49 3.79 21.36 -32.28
CA LEU A 49 5.23 21.19 -32.39
C LEU A 49 5.63 20.31 -33.58
N ASN A 50 4.89 19.21 -33.81
CA ASN A 50 5.11 18.38 -35.00
C ASN A 50 4.82 19.14 -36.31
N ALA A 51 3.76 19.97 -36.33
CA ALA A 51 3.46 20.83 -37.47
C ALA A 51 4.55 21.90 -37.73
N ALA A 52 5.25 22.31 -36.69
CA ALA A 52 6.42 23.20 -36.78
C ALA A 52 7.73 22.48 -37.14
N GLY A 53 7.69 21.17 -37.47
CA GLY A 53 8.84 20.38 -37.89
C GLY A 53 9.66 19.79 -36.72
N ILE A 54 9.22 19.85 -35.48
CA ILE A 54 9.89 19.24 -34.35
C ILE A 54 9.32 17.82 -34.16
N PRO A 55 10.12 16.73 -34.33
CA PRO A 55 9.61 15.38 -34.35
C PRO A 55 9.42 14.79 -32.94
N VAL A 56 8.79 15.53 -32.05
CA VAL A 56 8.52 15.08 -30.67
C VAL A 56 7.42 14.02 -30.63
N LYS A 57 7.63 13.01 -29.80
CA LYS A 57 6.70 11.92 -29.54
C LYS A 57 6.26 11.91 -28.09
N GLY A 58 5.12 11.29 -27.81
CA GLY A 58 4.61 11.03 -26.48
C GLY A 58 4.68 9.54 -26.15
N THR A 59 4.94 9.23 -24.89
CA THR A 59 4.76 7.89 -24.34
C THR A 59 3.59 7.95 -23.35
N TRP A 60 2.58 7.11 -23.56
CA TRP A 60 1.35 7.11 -22.78
C TRP A 60 1.28 5.85 -21.92
N ASP A 61 1.22 6.00 -20.62
CA ASP A 61 0.89 4.94 -19.67
C ASP A 61 -0.48 5.23 -19.06
N SER A 62 -1.46 4.48 -19.52
CA SER A 62 -2.87 4.76 -19.24
C SER A 62 -3.52 3.67 -18.40
N GLU A 63 -4.25 4.10 -17.39
CA GLU A 63 -5.10 3.22 -16.59
C GLU A 63 -6.37 2.84 -17.38
N ASN A 64 -6.66 1.52 -17.45
CA ASN A 64 -7.79 1.04 -18.25
C ASN A 64 -9.14 1.27 -17.56
N PHE A 65 -9.32 0.76 -16.33
CA PHE A 65 -10.63 0.61 -15.71
C PHE A 65 -11.42 1.92 -15.52
N PHE A 66 -10.78 2.98 -15.02
CA PHE A 66 -11.49 4.26 -14.83
C PHE A 66 -11.29 5.19 -16.01
N SER A 67 -10.07 5.30 -16.51
CA SER A 67 -9.72 6.30 -17.52
C SER A 67 -10.18 5.90 -18.92
N LEU A 68 -9.66 4.77 -19.43
CA LEU A 68 -9.93 4.37 -20.81
C LEU A 68 -11.30 3.72 -20.99
N GLU A 69 -11.84 3.04 -19.97
CA GLU A 69 -13.10 2.33 -20.06
C GLU A 69 -14.31 3.22 -19.75
N LYS A 70 -14.17 4.19 -18.82
CA LYS A 70 -15.30 4.95 -18.31
C LYS A 70 -15.20 6.45 -18.58
N ILE A 71 -14.12 7.09 -18.15
CA ILE A 71 -14.05 8.55 -18.12
C ILE A 71 -13.84 9.14 -19.50
N LEU A 72 -12.81 8.74 -20.22
CA LEU A 72 -12.51 9.30 -21.55
C LEU A 72 -13.63 9.03 -22.56
N PRO A 73 -14.17 7.80 -22.70
CA PRO A 73 -15.29 7.58 -23.63
C PRO A 73 -16.54 8.42 -23.30
N ALA A 74 -16.84 8.63 -22.02
CA ALA A 74 -18.04 9.33 -21.60
C ALA A 74 -17.92 10.86 -21.69
N TYR A 75 -16.75 11.42 -21.37
CA TYR A 75 -16.59 12.85 -21.17
C TYR A 75 -15.59 13.52 -22.10
N ALA A 76 -14.69 12.77 -22.72
CA ALA A 76 -13.63 13.28 -23.58
C ALA A 76 -13.25 12.32 -24.71
N PRO A 77 -14.19 11.88 -25.55
CA PRO A 77 -13.88 10.99 -26.67
C PRO A 77 -12.85 11.58 -27.64
N ASP A 78 -12.83 12.91 -27.77
CA ASP A 78 -11.85 13.64 -28.57
C ASP A 78 -10.40 13.47 -28.09
N VAL A 79 -10.20 13.33 -26.77
CA VAL A 79 -8.88 13.04 -26.19
C VAL A 79 -8.45 11.63 -26.59
N LEU A 80 -9.32 10.63 -26.45
CA LEU A 80 -9.03 9.26 -26.82
C LEU A 80 -8.73 9.14 -28.33
N ASP A 81 -9.49 9.82 -29.17
CA ASP A 81 -9.25 9.86 -30.61
C ASP A 81 -7.94 10.59 -30.97
N GLY A 82 -7.63 11.66 -30.23
CA GLY A 82 -6.34 12.34 -30.35
C GLY A 82 -5.15 11.46 -30.01
N MET A 83 -5.22 10.67 -28.94
CA MET A 83 -4.21 9.69 -28.57
C MET A 83 -4.07 8.60 -29.68
N ARG A 84 -5.18 8.02 -30.14
CA ARG A 84 -5.20 7.03 -31.23
C ARG A 84 -4.51 7.54 -32.50
N ARG A 85 -4.86 8.75 -32.91
CA ARG A 85 -4.28 9.40 -34.08
C ARG A 85 -2.77 9.59 -33.91
N ARG A 86 -2.32 10.06 -32.74
CA ARG A 86 -0.89 10.29 -32.48
C ARG A 86 -0.08 8.99 -32.47
N VAL A 87 -0.59 7.93 -31.89
CA VAL A 87 0.04 6.60 -31.95
C VAL A 87 0.20 6.15 -33.40
N LYS A 88 -0.86 6.30 -34.21
CA LYS A 88 -0.87 5.85 -35.59
C LYS A 88 -0.01 6.71 -36.55
N GLU A 89 -0.02 8.03 -36.34
CA GLU A 89 0.53 8.98 -37.35
C GLU A 89 1.81 9.68 -36.89
N ARG A 90 2.08 9.75 -35.59
CA ARG A 90 3.23 10.47 -35.01
C ARG A 90 4.26 9.57 -34.35
N GLY A 91 3.95 8.30 -34.18
CA GLY A 91 4.85 7.33 -33.57
C GLY A 91 4.91 7.47 -32.05
N ASP A 92 3.86 7.99 -31.43
CA ASP A 92 3.68 7.90 -29.97
C ASP A 92 3.59 6.43 -29.56
N GLU A 93 4.03 6.11 -28.36
CA GLU A 93 3.99 4.75 -27.80
C GLU A 93 3.00 4.64 -26.65
N ASN A 94 2.36 3.49 -26.52
CA ASN A 94 1.65 3.10 -25.31
C ASN A 94 2.48 2.08 -24.54
N ILE A 95 2.66 2.29 -23.24
CA ILE A 95 3.27 1.38 -22.30
C ILE A 95 2.25 0.98 -21.21
N ILE A 96 2.52 -0.09 -20.49
CA ILE A 96 1.57 -0.74 -19.60
C ILE A 96 1.69 -0.17 -18.20
N MET A 97 0.57 0.19 -17.57
CA MET A 97 0.50 0.53 -16.16
C MET A 97 -0.11 -0.60 -15.31
N GLY A 98 -0.99 -1.38 -15.91
CA GLY A 98 -1.85 -2.36 -15.28
C GLY A 98 -3.32 -1.97 -15.39
N TYR A 99 -4.23 -2.97 -15.31
CA TYR A 99 -5.63 -2.79 -15.68
C TYR A 99 -6.39 -1.75 -14.85
N SER A 100 -6.17 -1.72 -13.53
CA SER A 100 -7.01 -0.94 -12.61
C SER A 100 -6.26 0.13 -11.82
N ASN A 101 -5.13 0.61 -12.29
CA ASN A 101 -4.23 1.43 -11.48
C ASN A 101 -3.80 0.69 -10.19
N GLY A 102 -3.58 -0.60 -10.31
CA GLY A 102 -3.36 -1.49 -9.17
C GLY A 102 -1.97 -1.40 -8.58
N ALA A 103 -1.85 -1.69 -7.29
CA ALA A 103 -0.58 -1.85 -6.60
C ALA A 103 0.12 -3.13 -7.06
N LEU A 104 0.82 -3.09 -8.22
CA LEU A 104 1.41 -4.28 -8.85
C LEU A 104 2.36 -5.02 -7.91
N GLY A 105 3.16 -4.30 -7.10
CA GLY A 105 4.05 -4.89 -6.10
C GLY A 105 3.33 -5.69 -5.01
N ALA A 106 2.03 -5.47 -4.83
CA ALA A 106 1.19 -6.15 -3.85
C ALA A 106 0.26 -7.21 -4.47
N MET A 107 0.48 -7.59 -5.71
CA MET A 107 -0.31 -8.60 -6.43
C MET A 107 0.30 -9.99 -6.28
N GLN A 108 -0.56 -10.99 -6.15
CA GLN A 108 -0.18 -12.39 -6.33
C GLN A 108 0.15 -12.65 -7.81
N GLU A 109 0.81 -13.76 -8.13
CA GLU A 109 1.23 -14.07 -9.50
C GLU A 109 0.04 -14.05 -10.49
N ASP A 110 -1.07 -14.68 -10.13
CA ASP A 110 -2.29 -14.72 -10.96
C ASP A 110 -2.93 -13.33 -11.16
N GLU A 111 -2.88 -12.48 -10.12
CA GLU A 111 -3.37 -11.10 -10.18
C GLU A 111 -2.48 -10.23 -11.07
N LEU A 112 -1.16 -10.36 -10.93
CA LEU A 112 -0.20 -9.62 -11.75
C LEU A 112 -0.31 -10.01 -13.22
N VAL A 113 -0.35 -11.32 -13.50
CA VAL A 113 -0.52 -11.84 -14.86
C VAL A 113 -1.79 -11.29 -15.50
N SER A 114 -2.91 -11.36 -14.78
CA SER A 114 -4.19 -10.88 -15.31
C SER A 114 -4.24 -9.36 -15.43
N SER A 115 -3.68 -8.63 -14.46
CA SER A 115 -3.65 -7.15 -14.52
C SER A 115 -2.87 -6.65 -15.74
N VAL A 116 -1.73 -7.24 -16.04
CA VAL A 116 -0.93 -6.89 -17.21
C VAL A 116 -1.61 -7.33 -18.50
N ALA A 117 -2.14 -8.57 -18.55
CA ALA A 117 -2.81 -9.08 -19.74
C ALA A 117 -4.06 -8.27 -20.11
N LEU A 118 -4.92 -7.97 -19.12
CA LEU A 118 -6.13 -7.17 -19.31
C LEU A 118 -5.84 -5.70 -19.65
N ALA A 119 -4.69 -5.18 -19.25
CA ALA A 119 -4.25 -3.86 -19.69
C ALA A 119 -3.89 -3.84 -21.18
N VAL A 120 -3.38 -4.94 -21.70
CA VAL A 120 -3.02 -5.06 -23.12
C VAL A 120 -4.26 -5.32 -23.99
N THR A 121 -5.09 -6.28 -23.61
CA THR A 121 -6.33 -6.67 -24.31
C THR A 121 -7.36 -7.16 -23.28
N ASN A 122 -8.61 -6.73 -23.40
CA ASN A 122 -9.66 -7.16 -22.49
C ASN A 122 -11.04 -7.26 -23.16
N PRO A 123 -11.97 -8.04 -22.57
CA PRO A 123 -13.31 -8.23 -23.15
C PRO A 123 -14.15 -6.95 -23.27
N GLN A 124 -13.81 -5.89 -22.53
CA GLN A 124 -14.46 -4.59 -22.58
C GLN A 124 -14.01 -3.74 -23.77
N GLY A 125 -12.97 -4.18 -24.50
CA GLY A 125 -12.36 -3.44 -25.61
C GLY A 125 -11.61 -2.19 -25.16
N SER A 126 -11.23 -2.09 -23.87
CA SER A 126 -10.49 -0.98 -23.31
C SER A 126 -8.99 -1.27 -23.16
N GLY A 127 -8.50 -2.42 -23.66
CA GLY A 127 -7.08 -2.76 -23.70
C GLY A 127 -6.30 -1.84 -24.63
N LEU A 128 -5.01 -1.65 -24.34
CA LEU A 128 -4.16 -0.75 -25.13
C LEU A 128 -4.09 -1.18 -26.60
N LYS A 129 -3.98 -2.47 -26.89
CA LYS A 129 -4.05 -2.98 -28.27
C LYS A 129 -5.43 -2.83 -28.89
N ASP A 130 -6.50 -3.00 -28.08
CA ASP A 130 -7.87 -2.87 -28.56
C ASP A 130 -8.17 -1.43 -28.97
N LEU A 131 -7.69 -0.46 -28.21
CA LEU A 131 -7.94 0.95 -28.45
C LEU A 131 -6.99 1.59 -29.46
N PHE A 132 -5.71 1.24 -29.41
CA PHE A 132 -4.65 1.94 -30.12
C PHE A 132 -3.97 1.09 -31.21
N GLY A 133 -4.28 -0.20 -31.30
CA GLY A 133 -3.68 -1.13 -32.26
C GLY A 133 -2.27 -1.59 -31.92
N ALA A 134 -1.58 -0.92 -31.00
CA ALA A 134 -0.21 -1.22 -30.58
C ALA A 134 0.01 -0.94 -29.10
N CYS A 135 0.93 -1.70 -28.49
CA CYS A 135 1.40 -1.52 -27.13
C CYS A 135 2.82 -2.06 -27.02
N GLU A 136 3.72 -1.32 -26.46
CA GLU A 136 5.05 -1.82 -26.08
C GLU A 136 4.95 -2.62 -24.77
N MET A 137 5.66 -3.76 -24.75
CA MET A 137 5.71 -4.61 -23.54
C MET A 137 6.70 -4.03 -22.52
N ILE A 138 6.47 -2.80 -22.15
CA ILE A 138 7.19 -2.04 -21.12
C ILE A 138 6.17 -1.68 -20.06
N VAL A 139 6.49 -1.90 -18.78
CA VAL A 139 5.60 -1.60 -17.66
C VAL A 139 6.14 -0.42 -16.86
N ARG A 140 5.29 0.57 -16.64
CA ARG A 140 5.50 1.59 -15.62
C ARG A 140 4.56 1.24 -14.45
N PRO A 141 5.07 0.60 -13.37
CA PRO A 141 4.21 0.22 -12.26
C PRO A 141 3.63 1.47 -11.60
N GLN A 142 2.37 1.39 -11.18
CA GLN A 142 1.74 2.46 -10.43
C GLN A 142 2.53 2.78 -9.17
N GLU A 143 2.77 4.06 -8.89
CA GLU A 143 3.61 4.56 -7.78
C GLU A 143 5.00 3.91 -7.74
N VAL A 144 5.47 3.47 -8.90
CA VAL A 144 6.72 2.70 -9.12
C VAL A 144 6.87 1.48 -8.19
N MET A 145 5.75 0.91 -7.78
CA MET A 145 5.70 -0.25 -6.88
C MET A 145 6.09 -1.53 -7.60
N PHE A 146 7.28 -2.00 -7.34
CA PHE A 146 7.84 -3.23 -7.88
C PHE A 146 8.50 -4.05 -6.77
N THR A 147 8.27 -5.33 -6.79
CA THR A 147 8.90 -6.30 -5.89
C THR A 147 9.87 -7.18 -6.71
N PRO A 148 11.14 -7.33 -6.30
CA PRO A 148 12.16 -8.09 -7.04
C PRO A 148 11.77 -9.51 -7.44
N SER A 149 10.99 -10.21 -6.63
CA SER A 149 10.50 -11.56 -6.94
C SER A 149 9.60 -11.63 -8.18
N GLN A 150 9.01 -10.51 -8.59
CA GLN A 150 8.11 -10.42 -9.75
C GLN A 150 8.82 -10.50 -11.11
N VAL A 151 10.15 -10.43 -11.15
CA VAL A 151 10.93 -10.52 -12.41
C VAL A 151 10.54 -11.75 -13.21
N LYS A 152 10.45 -12.90 -12.57
CA LYS A 152 10.05 -14.16 -13.21
C LYS A 152 8.67 -14.07 -13.86
N THR A 153 7.72 -13.44 -13.21
CA THR A 153 6.35 -13.27 -13.70
C THR A 153 6.32 -12.29 -14.87
N TYR A 154 7.04 -11.17 -14.79
CA TYR A 154 7.18 -10.24 -15.92
C TYR A 154 7.83 -10.90 -17.13
N ASN A 155 8.87 -11.72 -16.94
CA ASN A 155 9.50 -12.48 -18.04
C ASN A 155 8.52 -13.45 -18.70
N LYS A 156 7.71 -14.20 -17.93
CA LYS A 156 6.65 -15.07 -18.47
C LYS A 156 5.63 -14.32 -19.32
N LEU A 157 5.34 -13.07 -18.98
CA LEU A 157 4.43 -12.20 -19.71
C LEU A 157 5.06 -11.57 -20.96
N GLY A 158 6.35 -11.76 -21.18
CA GLY A 158 7.08 -11.13 -22.28
C GLY A 158 7.33 -9.63 -22.07
N VAL A 159 7.24 -9.15 -20.83
CA VAL A 159 7.62 -7.77 -20.50
C VAL A 159 9.11 -7.60 -20.72
N LYS A 160 9.48 -6.57 -21.49
CA LYS A 160 10.87 -6.29 -21.85
C LYS A 160 11.57 -5.40 -20.83
N ALA A 161 10.84 -4.44 -20.24
CA ALA A 161 11.42 -3.47 -19.34
C ALA A 161 10.40 -2.93 -18.32
N LEU A 162 10.92 -2.42 -17.19
CA LEU A 162 10.20 -1.61 -16.22
C LEU A 162 10.72 -0.18 -16.23
N CYS A 163 9.83 0.79 -16.10
CA CYS A 163 10.18 2.19 -15.86
C CYS A 163 10.09 2.48 -14.37
N LEU A 164 11.20 2.83 -13.74
CA LEU A 164 11.28 3.13 -12.31
C LEU A 164 11.93 4.50 -12.12
N TYR A 165 11.35 5.35 -11.26
CA TYR A 165 11.96 6.63 -10.94
C TYR A 165 13.35 6.44 -10.33
N TYR A 166 14.33 7.15 -10.85
CA TYR A 166 15.68 7.18 -10.29
C TYR A 166 15.68 7.70 -8.86
N SER A 167 14.78 8.63 -8.55
CA SER A 167 14.57 9.16 -7.20
C SER A 167 13.86 8.21 -6.26
N CYS A 168 13.32 7.06 -6.73
CA CYS A 168 12.66 6.11 -5.83
C CYS A 168 13.65 5.26 -5.04
N VAL A 169 13.19 4.73 -3.92
CA VAL A 169 13.89 3.69 -3.19
C VAL A 169 13.91 2.42 -4.09
N PRO A 170 15.01 1.70 -4.20
CA PRO A 170 16.28 1.81 -3.51
C PRO A 170 17.38 2.57 -4.29
N PHE A 171 17.07 3.30 -5.32
CA PHE A 171 18.07 4.03 -6.13
C PHE A 171 18.69 5.19 -5.34
N ASP A 172 18.36 6.43 -5.67
CA ASP A 172 19.03 7.61 -5.09
C ASP A 172 18.18 8.38 -4.09
N ALA A 173 16.90 8.05 -3.92
CA ALA A 173 15.96 8.81 -3.09
C ALA A 173 16.41 8.96 -1.69
N PHE A 174 17.30 8.66 -1.12
CA PHE A 174 17.81 8.86 0.25
C PHE A 174 19.23 8.31 0.40
N LYS A 175 19.97 8.16 -0.73
CA LYS A 175 21.31 7.55 -0.75
C LYS A 175 21.32 6.20 -0.05
N THR A 176 20.36 5.37 -0.47
CA THR A 176 20.04 4.16 0.24
C THR A 176 20.89 2.94 -0.16
N LEU A 177 20.28 1.83 -0.54
CA LEU A 177 20.97 0.55 -0.66
C LEU A 177 21.84 0.41 -1.90
N ILE A 178 21.54 1.15 -2.94
CA ILE A 178 22.34 1.16 -4.15
C ILE A 178 23.23 2.41 -4.09
N PRO A 179 24.54 2.26 -4.15
CA PRO A 179 25.44 3.41 -4.30
C PRO A 179 25.00 4.25 -5.51
N PRO A 180 25.18 5.57 -5.49
CA PRO A 180 24.88 6.42 -6.62
C PRO A 180 25.48 5.83 -7.90
N LEU A 181 24.65 5.69 -8.92
CA LEU A 181 25.10 5.20 -10.22
C LEU A 181 25.94 6.27 -10.91
N ASP A 182 26.94 5.84 -11.65
CA ASP A 182 27.62 6.74 -12.59
C ASP A 182 26.64 7.23 -13.66
N ASP A 183 26.94 8.34 -14.32
CA ASP A 183 26.05 8.98 -15.28
C ASP A 183 25.70 8.06 -16.47
N GLU A 184 26.61 7.17 -16.88
CA GLU A 184 26.32 6.21 -17.95
C GLU A 184 25.18 5.28 -17.54
N LYS A 185 25.16 4.84 -16.29
CA LYS A 185 24.11 3.96 -15.76
C LYS A 185 22.85 4.70 -15.34
N ALA A 186 23.01 5.88 -14.75
CA ALA A 186 21.86 6.69 -14.35
C ALA A 186 20.96 7.09 -15.52
N TYR A 187 21.55 7.30 -16.71
CA TYR A 187 20.84 7.75 -17.90
C TYR A 187 20.80 6.69 -19.00
N ASN A 188 20.71 5.43 -18.63
CA ASN A 188 20.58 4.34 -19.60
C ASN A 188 19.78 3.16 -19.02
N PRO A 189 19.19 2.32 -19.86
CA PRO A 189 18.62 1.05 -19.42
C PRO A 189 19.68 0.18 -18.76
N LEU A 190 19.27 -0.50 -17.69
CA LEU A 190 20.08 -1.40 -16.87
C LEU A 190 19.45 -2.80 -16.85
N THR A 191 20.25 -3.83 -16.74
CA THR A 191 19.77 -5.17 -16.41
C THR A 191 19.60 -5.28 -14.90
N PHE A 192 18.38 -5.45 -14.42
CA PHE A 192 18.11 -5.84 -13.05
C PHE A 192 18.15 -7.35 -12.93
N GLU A 193 18.92 -7.87 -11.98
CA GLU A 193 19.04 -9.32 -11.76
C GLU A 193 18.56 -9.71 -10.36
N TYR A 194 17.70 -10.73 -10.31
CA TYR A 194 17.22 -11.34 -9.07
C TYR A 194 17.14 -12.85 -9.22
N ARG A 195 17.91 -13.59 -8.39
CA ARG A 195 17.92 -15.06 -8.35
C ARG A 195 18.10 -15.75 -9.72
N GLY A 196 18.94 -15.19 -10.58
CA GLY A 196 19.26 -15.75 -11.90
C GLY A 196 18.29 -15.33 -13.00
N GLU A 197 17.26 -14.55 -12.68
CA GLU A 197 16.36 -13.93 -13.66
C GLU A 197 16.79 -12.48 -13.91
N GLY A 198 16.69 -12.04 -15.16
CA GLY A 198 17.04 -10.67 -15.56
C GLY A 198 15.85 -9.95 -16.21
N LEU A 199 15.74 -8.65 -15.95
CA LEU A 199 14.74 -7.76 -16.55
C LEU A 199 15.36 -6.38 -16.76
N ILE A 200 15.04 -5.72 -17.87
CA ILE A 200 15.54 -4.36 -18.10
C ILE A 200 14.79 -3.38 -17.18
N VAL A 201 15.53 -2.45 -16.57
CA VAL A 201 14.99 -1.30 -15.86
C VAL A 201 15.46 -0.03 -16.56
N ILE A 202 14.50 0.85 -16.83
CA ILE A 202 14.74 2.17 -17.41
C ILE A 202 14.63 3.21 -16.28
N PRO A 203 15.74 3.85 -15.89
CA PRO A 203 15.69 4.98 -14.98
C PRO A 203 14.82 6.10 -15.57
N THR A 204 13.85 6.56 -14.79
CA THR A 204 12.85 7.54 -15.22
C THR A 204 12.93 8.76 -14.30
N TYR A 205 12.62 9.93 -14.80
CA TYR A 205 12.77 11.19 -14.09
C TYR A 205 11.44 11.94 -14.02
N SER A 206 11.28 12.72 -12.97
CA SER A 206 10.07 13.53 -12.72
C SER A 206 10.29 15.02 -13.01
N ASN A 207 9.24 15.81 -12.83
CA ASN A 207 9.33 17.27 -12.88
C ASN A 207 10.29 17.85 -11.83
N ALA A 208 10.42 17.19 -10.68
CA ALA A 208 11.31 17.65 -9.63
C ALA A 208 12.77 17.59 -10.09
N ASP A 209 13.15 16.51 -10.79
CA ASP A 209 14.50 16.34 -11.34
C ASP A 209 14.81 17.43 -12.38
N VAL A 210 13.84 17.76 -13.24
CA VAL A 210 13.98 18.88 -14.21
C VAL A 210 14.16 20.21 -13.50
N CYS A 211 13.37 20.48 -12.45
CA CYS A 211 13.48 21.71 -11.67
C CYS A 211 14.79 21.78 -10.90
N ASP A 212 15.27 20.66 -10.42
CA ASP A 212 16.53 20.53 -9.69
C ASP A 212 17.75 20.80 -10.57
N ALA A 213 17.68 20.42 -11.83
CA ALA A 213 18.68 20.80 -12.83
C ALA A 213 18.59 22.29 -13.27
N GLY A 214 17.61 23.03 -12.78
CA GLY A 214 17.31 24.41 -13.15
C GLY A 214 16.39 24.51 -14.37
N CYS A 215 16.67 23.81 -15.45
CA CYS A 215 15.81 23.62 -16.62
C CYS A 215 16.35 22.44 -17.46
N LEU A 216 15.53 21.93 -18.37
CA LEU A 216 15.91 20.80 -19.21
C LEU A 216 17.14 21.08 -20.07
N ARG A 217 17.23 22.30 -20.63
CA ARG A 217 18.39 22.71 -21.44
C ARG A 217 19.70 22.71 -20.65
N ALA A 218 19.69 23.16 -19.43
CA ALA A 218 20.86 23.14 -18.55
C ALA A 218 21.30 21.71 -18.24
N TRP A 219 20.35 20.85 -17.95
CA TRP A 219 20.60 19.44 -17.69
C TRP A 219 21.22 18.73 -18.88
N VAL A 220 20.62 18.85 -20.05
CA VAL A 220 21.12 18.23 -21.29
C VAL A 220 22.52 18.78 -21.66
N LYS A 221 22.78 20.08 -21.46
CA LYS A 221 24.12 20.64 -21.69
C LYS A 221 25.17 20.10 -20.71
N GLU A 222 24.83 19.89 -19.47
CA GLU A 222 25.76 19.30 -18.50
C GLU A 222 26.08 17.84 -18.87
N LEU A 223 25.06 17.05 -19.27
CA LEU A 223 25.28 15.70 -19.77
C LEU A 223 26.15 15.70 -21.06
N ARG A 224 25.92 16.64 -21.97
CA ARG A 224 26.74 16.78 -23.17
C ARG A 224 28.19 17.12 -22.84
N LYS A 225 28.43 17.97 -21.85
CA LYS A 225 29.80 18.27 -21.40
C LYS A 225 30.51 17.01 -20.92
N LYS A 226 29.84 16.11 -20.17
CA LYS A 226 30.40 14.83 -19.74
C LYS A 226 30.69 13.87 -20.89
N GLN A 227 29.91 13.90 -21.95
CA GLN A 227 30.21 13.18 -23.20
C GLN A 227 31.45 13.75 -23.90
N LEU A 228 31.62 15.08 -23.91
CA LEU A 228 32.76 15.73 -24.58
C LEU A 228 34.05 15.62 -23.80
N ASP A 229 34.03 15.57 -22.48
CA ASP A 229 35.22 15.38 -21.65
C ASP A 229 35.61 13.90 -21.48
N GLY A 230 34.77 12.99 -22.03
CA GLY A 230 35.03 11.55 -22.01
C GLY A 230 34.67 10.84 -20.69
N THR A 231 34.00 11.54 -19.76
CA THR A 231 33.44 10.94 -18.56
C THR A 231 32.33 9.94 -18.91
N VAL A 232 31.51 10.28 -19.93
CA VAL A 232 30.46 9.44 -20.51
C VAL A 232 30.85 9.07 -21.93
N LYS A 233 30.80 7.78 -22.29
CA LYS A 233 31.26 7.25 -23.58
C LYS A 233 30.20 6.53 -24.40
N ASN A 234 28.92 6.91 -24.21
CA ASN A 234 27.77 6.35 -24.90
C ASN A 234 26.68 7.39 -25.11
N ASP A 235 25.65 7.00 -25.85
CA ASP A 235 24.39 7.73 -25.91
C ASP A 235 23.73 7.68 -24.56
N LEU A 236 22.92 8.70 -24.25
CA LEU A 236 22.16 8.80 -23.01
C LEU A 236 20.66 8.85 -23.29
N PHE A 237 19.88 8.29 -22.39
CA PHE A 237 18.42 8.29 -22.45
C PHE A 237 17.82 9.01 -21.26
N LEU A 238 17.20 10.13 -21.51
CA LEU A 238 16.53 10.96 -20.51
C LEU A 238 15.02 10.83 -20.68
N PHE A 239 14.40 9.93 -19.90
CA PHE A 239 12.96 9.72 -19.92
C PHE A 239 12.29 10.48 -18.77
N ILE A 240 11.54 11.54 -19.10
CA ILE A 240 10.77 12.36 -18.17
C ILE A 240 9.34 11.88 -18.19
N ASN A 241 8.87 11.27 -17.10
CA ASN A 241 7.51 10.73 -16.98
C ASN A 241 6.88 11.22 -15.68
N MET A 242 5.61 11.60 -15.74
CA MET A 242 4.81 11.97 -14.59
C MET A 242 3.32 12.02 -14.95
N ASP A 243 2.49 12.30 -13.95
CA ASP A 243 1.04 12.39 -14.12
C ASP A 243 0.65 13.36 -15.22
N ALA A 244 -0.19 12.91 -16.13
CA ALA A 244 -0.64 13.70 -17.28
C ALA A 244 -1.55 14.87 -16.88
N ASP A 245 -2.08 14.89 -15.67
CA ASP A 245 -2.87 15.96 -15.08
C ASP A 245 -2.01 17.01 -14.33
N ALA A 246 -0.70 16.83 -14.31
CA ALA A 246 0.19 17.75 -13.64
C ALA A 246 0.23 19.12 -14.34
N ILE A 247 0.06 20.19 -13.57
CA ILE A 247 0.17 21.59 -14.05
C ILE A 247 1.52 21.86 -14.73
N PHE A 248 2.53 21.08 -14.42
CA PHE A 248 3.84 21.13 -15.06
C PHE A 248 3.79 21.02 -16.59
N TRP A 249 2.84 20.28 -17.13
CA TRP A 249 2.66 20.11 -18.58
C TRP A 249 1.94 21.29 -19.25
N GLU A 250 1.35 22.16 -18.46
CA GLU A 250 0.52 23.25 -18.93
C GLU A 250 1.31 24.58 -18.94
N SER A 251 1.09 25.37 -19.96
CA SER A 251 1.66 26.73 -20.00
C SER A 251 0.95 27.61 -18.96
N LEU A 252 1.72 28.31 -18.15
CA LEU A 252 1.20 29.31 -17.22
C LEU A 252 0.67 30.57 -17.92
N ASN A 253 0.83 30.68 -19.25
CA ASN A 253 0.42 31.82 -20.06
C ASN A 253 0.93 33.18 -19.53
N LEU A 254 2.14 33.20 -18.97
CA LEU A 254 2.78 34.38 -18.45
C LEU A 254 3.84 34.92 -19.44
N PRO A 255 3.47 35.71 -20.43
CA PRO A 255 4.36 36.05 -21.56
C PRO A 255 5.65 36.74 -21.14
N VAL A 256 5.62 37.51 -20.04
CA VAL A 256 6.80 38.23 -19.55
C VAL A 256 7.77 37.32 -18.78
N VAL A 257 7.31 36.22 -18.30
CA VAL A 257 8.06 35.30 -17.39
C VAL A 257 8.55 34.03 -18.11
N LYS A 258 7.96 33.70 -19.26
CA LYS A 258 8.29 32.53 -20.07
C LYS A 258 9.78 32.34 -20.35
N ASN A 259 10.50 33.44 -20.54
CA ASN A 259 11.92 33.41 -20.87
C ASN A 259 12.83 33.64 -19.66
N ARG A 260 12.27 33.83 -18.48
CA ARG A 260 13.03 34.16 -17.26
C ARG A 260 12.93 33.12 -16.15
N ILE A 261 11.86 32.37 -16.17
CA ILE A 261 11.64 31.27 -15.21
C ILE A 261 11.50 29.96 -15.99
N ALA A 262 12.32 28.98 -15.67
CA ALA A 262 12.30 27.67 -16.28
C ALA A 262 10.93 26.99 -16.11
N ASN A 263 10.55 26.20 -17.10
CA ASN A 263 9.38 25.32 -17.11
C ASN A 263 8.02 26.04 -16.95
N THR A 264 7.91 27.31 -17.31
CA THR A 264 6.65 28.06 -17.24
C THR A 264 5.75 27.92 -18.47
N ASP A 265 6.26 27.34 -19.58
CA ASP A 265 5.51 27.10 -20.81
C ASP A 265 5.13 25.63 -21.01
N GLY A 266 5.12 24.86 -19.97
CA GLY A 266 4.72 23.46 -19.97
C GLY A 266 5.51 22.62 -20.94
N ILE A 267 4.86 21.58 -21.52
CA ILE A 267 5.51 20.69 -22.50
C ILE A 267 6.07 21.44 -23.72
N ARG A 268 5.44 22.53 -24.14
CA ARG A 268 5.95 23.36 -25.25
C ARG A 268 7.33 23.94 -24.92
N GLY A 269 7.48 24.48 -23.71
CA GLY A 269 8.74 25.02 -23.23
C GLY A 269 9.83 23.98 -23.16
N LEU A 270 9.54 22.82 -22.55
CA LEU A 270 10.49 21.72 -22.40
C LEU A 270 11.03 21.24 -23.76
N VAL A 271 10.16 21.04 -24.73
CA VAL A 271 10.56 20.61 -26.08
C VAL A 271 11.41 21.68 -26.75
N LYS A 272 10.97 22.94 -26.73
CA LYS A 272 11.71 24.05 -27.39
C LYS A 272 13.06 24.35 -26.74
N GLU A 273 13.22 24.09 -25.45
CA GLU A 273 14.50 24.28 -24.76
C GLU A 273 15.64 23.43 -25.35
N VAL A 274 15.31 22.31 -26.01
CA VAL A 274 16.31 21.34 -26.48
C VAL A 274 16.22 21.04 -27.98
N ALA A 275 15.17 21.50 -28.67
CA ALA A 275 14.92 21.16 -30.07
C ALA A 275 15.96 21.73 -31.06
N ASP A 276 16.69 22.76 -30.70
CA ASP A 276 17.76 23.36 -31.49
C ASP A 276 19.15 22.73 -31.25
N LEU A 277 19.26 21.76 -30.36
CA LEU A 277 20.51 21.10 -30.02
C LEU A 277 20.73 19.88 -30.91
N GLU A 278 21.70 19.93 -31.83
CA GLU A 278 21.96 18.90 -32.83
C GLU A 278 22.27 17.51 -32.23
N TYR A 279 22.71 17.46 -30.99
CA TYR A 279 23.01 16.22 -30.29
C TYR A 279 21.81 15.64 -29.52
N VAL A 280 20.65 16.30 -29.57
CA VAL A 280 19.41 15.83 -28.96
C VAL A 280 18.55 15.12 -29.99
N VAL A 281 17.97 13.98 -29.58
CA VAL A 281 17.03 13.20 -30.36
C VAL A 281 15.77 13.01 -29.53
N PHE A 282 14.59 13.30 -30.10
CA PHE A 282 13.33 12.94 -29.46
C PHE A 282 12.99 11.49 -29.73
N ASP A 283 12.85 10.72 -28.68
CA ASP A 283 12.65 9.28 -28.77
C ASP A 283 11.52 8.81 -27.83
N THR A 284 11.36 7.49 -27.75
CA THR A 284 10.44 6.79 -26.83
C THR A 284 11.19 5.64 -26.17
N PRO A 285 10.73 5.11 -25.03
CA PRO A 285 11.37 3.96 -24.36
C PRO A 285 11.54 2.76 -25.28
N GLY A 286 10.49 2.37 -26.01
CA GLY A 286 10.58 1.27 -26.97
C GLY A 286 11.46 1.60 -28.17
N GLY A 287 11.45 2.87 -28.65
CA GLY A 287 12.35 3.35 -29.68
C GLY A 287 13.81 3.18 -29.30
N TYR A 288 14.18 3.63 -28.12
CA TYR A 288 15.54 3.53 -27.61
C TYR A 288 15.99 2.08 -27.41
N LEU A 289 15.17 1.24 -26.80
CA LEU A 289 15.47 -0.17 -26.57
C LEU A 289 15.64 -1.00 -27.84
N ARG A 290 15.11 -0.56 -28.98
CA ARG A 290 15.32 -1.24 -30.27
C ARG A 290 16.74 -1.10 -30.82
N THR A 291 17.46 -0.07 -30.37
CA THR A 291 18.78 0.28 -30.90
C THR A 291 19.89 0.28 -29.86
N HIS A 292 19.55 0.29 -28.56
CA HIS A 292 20.49 0.38 -27.47
C HIS A 292 20.29 -0.75 -26.46
N ALA A 293 21.38 -1.45 -26.15
CA ALA A 293 21.41 -2.48 -25.11
C ALA A 293 21.58 -1.84 -23.71
N PRO A 294 21.21 -2.53 -22.64
CA PRO A 294 21.53 -2.11 -21.29
C PRO A 294 23.03 -1.94 -21.06
N VAL A 295 23.42 -0.88 -20.34
CA VAL A 295 24.85 -0.53 -20.15
C VAL A 295 25.46 -1.13 -18.88
N GLY A 296 24.68 -1.76 -18.02
CA GLY A 296 25.18 -2.35 -16.78
C GLY A 296 24.11 -3.17 -16.06
N THR A 297 24.53 -3.72 -14.91
CA THR A 297 23.66 -4.57 -14.09
C THR A 297 23.48 -3.94 -12.71
N ILE A 298 22.26 -4.02 -12.18
CA ILE A 298 21.92 -3.65 -10.82
C ILE A 298 21.25 -4.82 -10.10
N ARG A 299 21.40 -4.85 -8.77
CA ARG A 299 20.82 -5.87 -7.90
C ARG A 299 20.33 -5.23 -6.61
N PHE A 300 19.09 -5.53 -6.23
CA PHE A 300 18.55 -5.20 -4.92
C PHE A 300 17.47 -6.21 -4.55
N THR A 301 17.15 -6.32 -3.27
CA THR A 301 16.14 -7.25 -2.73
C THR A 301 14.97 -6.54 -2.07
N GLN A 302 15.02 -5.22 -2.04
CA GLN A 302 14.01 -4.36 -1.46
C GLN A 302 12.95 -3.99 -2.49
N ASP A 303 11.71 -3.79 -2.04
CA ASP A 303 10.67 -3.23 -2.89
C ASP A 303 11.01 -1.80 -3.31
N THR A 304 10.64 -1.44 -4.54
CA THR A 304 10.69 -0.04 -4.96
C THR A 304 9.40 0.67 -4.57
N ALA A 305 9.51 1.95 -4.29
CA ALA A 305 8.38 2.83 -4.03
C ALA A 305 8.75 4.28 -4.30
N ASP A 306 7.78 5.12 -4.59
CA ASP A 306 8.03 6.55 -4.75
C ASP A 306 8.44 7.18 -3.41
N GLY A 307 9.70 7.56 -3.30
CA GLY A 307 10.27 8.19 -2.10
C GLY A 307 9.66 9.54 -1.76
N ASN A 308 9.02 10.21 -2.72
CA ASN A 308 8.36 11.49 -2.51
C ASN A 308 7.14 11.39 -1.59
N PHE A 309 6.55 10.22 -1.50
CA PHE A 309 5.33 9.94 -0.76
C PHE A 309 5.53 9.02 0.44
N THR A 310 6.73 8.97 1.00
CA THR A 310 7.06 8.06 2.12
C THR A 310 6.85 6.59 1.79
N GLY A 311 7.12 6.22 0.54
CA GLY A 311 7.00 4.85 0.09
C GLY A 311 5.61 4.27 0.34
N TYR A 312 5.55 3.06 0.87
CA TYR A 312 4.29 2.35 1.13
C TYR A 312 3.48 2.87 2.32
N ALA A 313 4.00 3.76 3.14
CA ALA A 313 3.29 4.28 4.30
C ALA A 313 1.94 4.92 3.90
N SER A 314 1.92 5.67 2.81
CA SER A 314 0.70 6.31 2.30
C SER A 314 -0.38 5.31 1.88
N TRP A 315 0.00 4.12 1.44
CA TRP A 315 -0.92 3.11 0.90
C TRP A 315 -1.21 1.95 1.86
N ALA A 316 -0.44 1.79 2.93
CA ALA A 316 -0.56 0.65 3.82
C ALA A 316 -0.71 0.98 5.31
N GLU A 317 -0.10 2.05 5.81
CA GLU A 317 -0.06 2.32 7.25
C GLU A 317 -1.32 2.94 7.84
N LYS A 318 -2.08 3.72 7.07
CA LYS A 318 -3.27 4.40 7.60
C LYS A 318 -4.31 3.38 8.09
N PRO A 319 -5.01 3.66 9.21
CA PRO A 319 -6.07 2.77 9.71
C PRO A 319 -7.15 2.48 8.64
N TYR A 320 -7.50 3.45 7.83
CA TYR A 320 -8.40 3.27 6.70
C TYR A 320 -7.83 2.26 5.69
N ASN A 321 -6.58 2.38 5.31
CA ASN A 321 -5.94 1.49 4.34
C ASN A 321 -5.89 0.05 4.85
N ARG A 322 -5.61 -0.16 6.14
CA ARG A 322 -5.63 -1.50 6.74
C ARG A 322 -6.99 -2.19 6.58
N ARG A 323 -8.09 -1.44 6.60
CA ARG A 323 -9.43 -2.00 6.35
C ARG A 323 -9.62 -2.42 4.90
N ILE A 324 -9.16 -1.60 3.96
CA ILE A 324 -9.16 -1.96 2.53
C ILE A 324 -8.29 -3.21 2.29
N TRP A 325 -7.10 -3.26 2.86
CA TRP A 325 -6.25 -4.45 2.78
C TRP A 325 -6.89 -5.69 3.40
N THR A 326 -7.62 -5.54 4.50
CA THR A 326 -8.41 -6.64 5.07
C THR A 326 -9.44 -7.17 4.08
N ALA A 327 -10.14 -6.28 3.39
CA ALA A 327 -11.10 -6.66 2.35
C ALA A 327 -10.42 -7.36 1.16
N ILE A 328 -9.31 -6.82 0.69
CA ILE A 328 -8.51 -7.42 -0.39
C ILE A 328 -8.08 -8.84 -0.01
N GLU A 329 -7.54 -9.04 1.18
CA GLU A 329 -7.08 -10.34 1.64
C GLU A 329 -8.21 -11.37 1.78
N LYS A 330 -9.37 -10.94 2.24
CA LYS A 330 -10.55 -11.82 2.33
C LYS A 330 -11.10 -12.17 0.95
N SER A 331 -11.18 -11.19 0.07
CA SER A 331 -11.68 -11.40 -1.29
C SER A 331 -10.80 -12.35 -2.11
N ARG A 332 -9.49 -12.38 -1.86
CA ARG A 332 -8.57 -13.34 -2.49
C ARG A 332 -8.96 -14.79 -2.21
N ARG A 333 -9.32 -15.09 -0.96
CA ARG A 333 -9.74 -16.44 -0.58
C ARG A 333 -11.11 -16.79 -1.14
N ALA A 334 -12.03 -15.87 -1.07
CA ALA A 334 -13.38 -16.05 -1.63
C ALA A 334 -13.32 -16.30 -3.14
N ALA A 335 -12.56 -15.53 -3.88
CA ALA A 335 -12.40 -15.70 -5.32
C ALA A 335 -11.75 -17.04 -5.70
N LYS A 336 -10.73 -17.48 -4.94
CA LYS A 336 -10.12 -18.82 -5.14
C LYS A 336 -11.09 -19.96 -4.86
N ALA A 337 -11.93 -19.83 -3.83
CA ALA A 337 -12.90 -20.88 -3.49
C ALA A 337 -14.05 -20.96 -4.50
N ARG A 338 -14.46 -19.87 -5.11
CA ARG A 338 -15.58 -19.77 -6.05
C ARG A 338 -15.18 -20.01 -7.50
N GLU A 339 -13.91 -19.81 -7.86
CA GLU A 339 -13.37 -19.94 -9.23
C GLU A 339 -14.18 -19.11 -10.26
N ASN A 340 -14.55 -17.87 -9.91
CA ASN A 340 -15.43 -17.02 -10.69
C ASN A 340 -14.64 -15.85 -11.32
N GLU A 341 -14.73 -15.69 -12.65
CA GLU A 341 -14.01 -14.66 -13.39
C GLU A 341 -14.44 -13.24 -13.02
N GLU A 342 -15.73 -13.01 -12.75
CA GLU A 342 -16.25 -11.70 -12.36
C GLU A 342 -15.71 -11.30 -10.97
N ASP A 343 -15.67 -12.24 -10.04
CA ASP A 343 -15.10 -12.04 -8.71
C ASP A 343 -13.61 -11.70 -8.81
N PHE A 344 -12.89 -12.39 -9.71
CA PHE A 344 -11.50 -12.11 -9.97
C PHE A 344 -11.27 -10.70 -10.51
N LEU A 345 -12.06 -10.28 -11.49
CA LEU A 345 -11.99 -8.93 -12.07
C LEU A 345 -12.33 -7.85 -11.02
N ASN A 346 -13.36 -8.08 -10.22
CA ASN A 346 -13.72 -7.18 -9.12
C ASN A 346 -12.60 -7.05 -8.09
N ARG A 347 -11.87 -8.13 -7.82
CA ARG A 347 -10.70 -8.13 -6.96
C ARG A 347 -9.57 -7.27 -7.53
N LEU A 348 -9.26 -7.40 -8.83
CA LEU A 348 -8.27 -6.54 -9.49
C LEU A 348 -8.66 -5.05 -9.40
N LYS A 349 -9.94 -4.75 -9.55
CA LYS A 349 -10.47 -3.38 -9.40
C LYS A 349 -10.33 -2.88 -7.96
N LEU A 350 -10.55 -3.74 -6.96
CA LEU A 350 -10.39 -3.39 -5.55
C LEU A 350 -8.93 -3.07 -5.18
N LEU A 351 -7.96 -3.67 -5.87
CA LEU A 351 -6.52 -3.40 -5.69
C LEU A 351 -6.06 -2.03 -6.21
N SER A 352 -6.93 -1.25 -6.81
CA SER A 352 -6.57 0.09 -7.31
C SER A 352 -6.03 0.99 -6.21
N THR A 353 -4.84 1.54 -6.41
CA THR A 353 -4.19 2.46 -5.46
C THR A 353 -5.02 3.70 -5.19
N THR A 354 -5.90 4.09 -6.11
CA THR A 354 -6.77 5.24 -5.93
C THR A 354 -7.88 5.04 -4.90
N HIS A 355 -8.14 3.80 -4.48
CA HIS A 355 -9.07 3.53 -3.37
C HIS A 355 -8.49 3.87 -2.00
N PHE A 356 -7.18 3.74 -1.84
CA PHE A 356 -6.50 3.88 -0.55
C PHE A 356 -5.21 4.70 -0.63
N GLY A 357 -5.03 5.43 -1.71
CA GLY A 357 -3.82 6.22 -1.94
C GLY A 357 -3.68 7.44 -1.04
N LEU A 358 -2.80 8.32 -1.47
CA LEU A 358 -2.24 9.45 -0.80
C LEU A 358 -3.19 10.22 0.15
N ALA A 359 -4.33 10.64 -0.33
CA ALA A 359 -5.26 11.49 0.41
C ALA A 359 -6.57 10.78 0.81
N THR A 360 -6.65 9.48 0.59
CA THR A 360 -7.81 8.70 1.00
C THR A 360 -7.79 8.51 2.54
N PRO A 361 -8.92 8.62 3.24
CA PRO A 361 -10.28 8.83 2.70
C PRO A 361 -10.67 10.30 2.47
N VAL A 362 -9.84 11.25 2.78
CA VAL A 362 -10.22 12.66 2.84
C VAL A 362 -10.60 13.23 1.48
N LEU A 363 -9.85 12.90 0.45
CA LEU A 363 -10.04 13.43 -0.90
C LEU A 363 -10.72 12.43 -1.86
N ASN A 364 -11.15 11.27 -1.40
CA ASN A 364 -11.50 10.18 -2.30
C ASN A 364 -12.74 9.37 -1.92
N ILE A 365 -13.80 10.07 -1.53
CA ILE A 365 -15.03 9.45 -1.03
C ILE A 365 -15.72 8.55 -2.05
N GLN A 366 -15.74 8.95 -3.32
CA GLN A 366 -16.33 8.12 -4.37
C GLN A 366 -15.54 6.83 -4.59
N ARG A 367 -14.23 6.90 -4.44
CA ARG A 367 -13.37 5.72 -4.51
C ARG A 367 -13.59 4.80 -3.32
N GLU A 368 -13.79 5.37 -2.14
CA GLU A 368 -14.19 4.60 -0.96
C GLU A 368 -15.52 3.86 -1.20
N GLN A 369 -16.51 4.54 -1.73
CA GLN A 369 -17.80 3.92 -2.08
C GLN A 369 -17.63 2.80 -3.10
N THR A 370 -16.82 3.03 -4.15
CA THR A 370 -16.53 2.01 -5.14
C THR A 370 -15.81 0.80 -4.53
N ALA A 371 -14.83 1.03 -3.67
CA ALA A 371 -14.14 -0.06 -2.96
C ALA A 371 -15.10 -0.86 -2.09
N ASN A 372 -16.01 -0.19 -1.39
CA ASN A 372 -17.03 -0.85 -0.58
C ASN A 372 -17.99 -1.68 -1.42
N GLU A 373 -18.48 -1.15 -2.54
CA GLU A 373 -19.37 -1.88 -3.46
C GLU A 373 -18.67 -3.09 -4.08
N LEU A 374 -17.41 -2.98 -4.43
CA LEU A 374 -16.60 -4.09 -4.93
C LEU A 374 -16.37 -5.15 -3.85
N ALA A 375 -16.11 -4.73 -2.63
CA ALA A 375 -15.96 -5.64 -1.50
C ALA A 375 -17.27 -6.36 -1.15
N GLU A 376 -18.42 -5.67 -1.22
CA GLU A 376 -19.74 -6.29 -1.03
C GLU A 376 -20.00 -7.46 -1.99
N LYS A 377 -19.60 -7.32 -3.24
CA LYS A 377 -19.75 -8.37 -4.25
C LYS A 377 -18.89 -9.61 -3.96
N LEU A 378 -17.78 -9.42 -3.29
CA LEU A 378 -16.78 -10.46 -3.06
C LEU A 378 -16.94 -11.17 -1.72
N MET A 379 -17.72 -10.59 -0.81
CA MET A 379 -17.75 -11.05 0.57
C MET A 379 -19.15 -11.32 1.06
N ASP A 380 -19.36 -12.56 1.41
CA ASP A 380 -20.54 -13.05 2.09
C ASP A 380 -20.19 -13.25 3.58
N ALA A 381 -21.08 -12.97 4.52
CA ALA A 381 -20.84 -13.00 5.97
C ALA A 381 -21.01 -14.42 6.58
N ALA A 382 -20.01 -14.97 7.27
CA ALA A 382 -20.03 -16.33 7.77
C ALA A 382 -20.76 -16.49 9.13
N PHE A 383 -21.82 -17.24 9.13
CA PHE A 383 -22.37 -17.79 10.37
C PHE A 383 -21.92 -19.25 10.52
N LEU A 384 -21.65 -19.65 11.77
CA LEU A 384 -21.49 -21.05 12.07
C LEU A 384 -22.84 -21.75 11.78
N PRO A 385 -22.92 -22.68 10.82
CA PRO A 385 -24.18 -23.34 10.50
C PRO A 385 -24.55 -24.36 11.59
N GLU A 386 -25.82 -24.65 11.71
CA GLU A 386 -26.32 -25.81 12.44
C GLU A 386 -26.01 -27.07 11.61
N GLY A 387 -24.77 -27.52 11.56
CA GLY A 387 -24.39 -28.68 10.79
C GLY A 387 -22.97 -28.64 10.23
N PRO A 388 -22.68 -29.46 9.21
CA PRO A 388 -21.34 -29.51 8.62
C PRO A 388 -20.96 -28.20 7.92
N LEU A 389 -19.73 -27.77 8.16
CA LEU A 389 -19.09 -26.63 7.51
C LEU A 389 -17.92 -27.12 6.65
N THR A 390 -17.90 -26.71 5.41
CA THR A 390 -16.79 -27.01 4.50
C THR A 390 -15.76 -25.87 4.54
N LEU A 391 -14.50 -26.23 4.78
CA LEU A 391 -13.36 -25.32 4.77
C LEU A 391 -12.53 -25.56 3.51
N TYR A 392 -12.37 -24.54 2.69
CA TYR A 392 -11.45 -24.56 1.56
C TYR A 392 -10.01 -24.35 2.05
N ASN A 393 -9.10 -25.25 1.69
CA ASN A 393 -7.69 -25.21 2.07
C ASN A 393 -6.90 -24.23 1.19
N ALA A 394 -6.88 -22.98 1.58
CA ALA A 394 -6.12 -21.93 0.86
C ALA A 394 -4.61 -22.02 1.08
N SER A 395 -4.16 -22.64 2.19
CA SER A 395 -2.74 -22.74 2.54
C SER A 395 -2.03 -23.94 1.89
N GLY A 396 -2.77 -24.94 1.42
CA GLY A 396 -2.20 -26.18 0.90
C GLY A 396 -1.50 -27.03 1.98
N THR A 397 -1.86 -26.85 3.26
CA THR A 397 -1.24 -27.55 4.40
C THR A 397 -2.28 -28.25 5.27
N VAL A 398 -1.83 -28.99 6.28
CA VAL A 398 -2.69 -29.62 7.30
C VAL A 398 -3.26 -28.61 8.31
N LEU A 399 -2.74 -27.38 8.34
CA LEU A 399 -3.19 -26.35 9.26
C LEU A 399 -4.23 -25.46 8.61
N GLN A 400 -5.38 -25.33 9.28
CA GLN A 400 -6.46 -24.49 8.82
C GLN A 400 -6.81 -23.46 9.90
N CYS A 401 -6.89 -22.21 9.52
CA CYS A 401 -7.17 -21.10 10.42
C CYS A 401 -8.35 -20.32 9.87
N VAL A 402 -9.45 -20.22 10.62
CA VAL A 402 -10.68 -19.60 10.14
C VAL A 402 -11.40 -18.83 11.23
N GLN A 403 -11.96 -17.66 10.88
CA GLN A 403 -12.85 -16.91 11.74
C GLN A 403 -14.29 -17.19 11.36
N LEU A 404 -15.12 -17.50 12.36
CA LEU A 404 -16.55 -17.79 12.21
C LEU A 404 -17.39 -16.92 13.16
N ARG A 405 -18.60 -16.55 12.73
CA ARG A 405 -19.62 -16.01 13.62
C ARG A 405 -20.31 -17.13 14.37
N CYS A 406 -20.55 -16.94 15.65
CA CYS A 406 -21.47 -17.77 16.43
C CYS A 406 -22.28 -16.89 17.38
N LYS A 407 -23.51 -17.31 17.69
CA LYS A 407 -24.44 -16.53 18.53
C LYS A 407 -23.99 -16.42 19.99
N THR A 408 -23.27 -17.41 20.45
CA THR A 408 -22.73 -17.48 21.82
C THR A 408 -21.29 -17.99 21.75
N ALA A 409 -20.33 -17.17 22.14
CA ALA A 409 -18.90 -17.47 22.01
C ALA A 409 -18.30 -17.98 23.32
N LYS A 410 -18.85 -19.02 23.95
CA LYS A 410 -18.26 -19.50 25.22
C LYS A 410 -17.23 -20.60 25.01
N ALA A 411 -17.59 -21.68 24.41
CA ALA A 411 -16.70 -22.78 24.06
C ALA A 411 -17.32 -23.59 22.91
N LEU A 412 -16.50 -24.13 22.03
CA LEU A 412 -16.93 -24.98 20.94
C LEU A 412 -16.23 -26.34 21.01
N ALA A 413 -16.98 -27.40 20.82
CA ALA A 413 -16.45 -28.71 20.48
C ALA A 413 -16.41 -28.84 18.96
N VAL A 414 -15.21 -29.01 18.38
CA VAL A 414 -15.02 -29.17 16.95
C VAL A 414 -14.73 -30.61 16.61
N LYS A 415 -15.41 -31.14 15.61
CA LYS A 415 -15.22 -32.51 15.10
C LYS A 415 -15.02 -32.45 13.59
N GLY A 416 -14.22 -33.36 13.06
CA GLY A 416 -13.99 -33.50 11.61
C GLY A 416 -13.17 -34.75 11.33
N GLU A 417 -13.30 -35.27 10.11
CA GLU A 417 -12.48 -36.39 9.70
C GLU A 417 -11.01 -36.00 9.65
N GLY A 418 -10.14 -36.76 10.35
CA GLY A 418 -8.70 -36.49 10.43
C GLY A 418 -8.31 -35.29 11.27
N LEU A 419 -9.23 -34.66 12.02
CA LEU A 419 -8.90 -33.57 12.94
C LEU A 419 -8.13 -34.14 14.15
N GLU A 420 -6.86 -33.69 14.30
CA GLU A 420 -5.96 -34.17 15.36
C GLU A 420 -5.95 -33.25 16.57
N ALA A 421 -5.96 -31.94 16.33
CA ALA A 421 -5.92 -30.93 17.37
C ALA A 421 -6.64 -29.65 16.92
N TYR A 422 -7.18 -28.92 17.88
CA TYR A 422 -7.79 -27.62 17.59
C TYR A 422 -7.71 -26.67 18.79
N THR A 423 -7.79 -25.38 18.49
CA THR A 423 -7.89 -24.31 19.48
C THR A 423 -9.01 -23.36 19.11
N VAL A 424 -9.81 -23.00 20.07
CA VAL A 424 -10.91 -22.05 19.91
C VAL A 424 -10.57 -20.76 20.66
N LEU A 425 -10.40 -19.67 19.91
CA LEU A 425 -10.17 -18.33 20.47
C LEU A 425 -11.48 -17.51 20.38
N PRO A 426 -12.14 -17.20 21.50
CA PRO A 426 -13.26 -16.26 21.52
C PRO A 426 -12.78 -14.86 21.12
N MET A 427 -13.50 -14.23 20.17
CA MET A 427 -13.14 -12.92 19.64
C MET A 427 -13.88 -11.75 20.32
N GLY A 428 -14.85 -12.05 21.17
CA GLY A 428 -15.57 -11.07 21.99
C GLY A 428 -16.64 -10.23 21.25
N ASP A 429 -17.10 -10.67 20.08
CA ASP A 429 -18.14 -10.00 19.28
C ASP A 429 -18.97 -11.01 18.48
N ASP A 430 -19.49 -12.02 19.17
CA ASP A 430 -20.22 -13.11 18.56
C ASP A 430 -19.44 -13.80 17.42
N SER A 431 -18.12 -13.91 17.61
CA SER A 431 -17.25 -14.64 16.70
C SER A 431 -16.15 -15.41 17.43
N VAL A 432 -15.65 -16.43 16.78
CA VAL A 432 -14.52 -17.25 17.23
C VAL A 432 -13.49 -17.38 16.12
N PHE A 433 -12.24 -17.60 16.51
CA PHE A 433 -11.19 -17.99 15.61
C PHE A 433 -10.77 -19.41 15.91
N LEU A 434 -10.79 -20.26 14.89
CA LEU A 434 -10.40 -21.67 14.99
C LEU A 434 -9.01 -21.87 14.41
N LEU A 435 -8.14 -22.54 15.17
CA LEU A 435 -6.88 -23.12 14.72
C LEU A 435 -7.08 -24.62 14.69
N LEU A 436 -6.94 -25.26 13.54
CA LEU A 436 -7.25 -26.67 13.30
C LEU A 436 -6.05 -27.37 12.68
N ARG A 437 -5.68 -28.54 13.18
CA ARG A 437 -4.67 -29.42 12.60
C ARG A 437 -5.30 -30.71 12.15
N PHE A 438 -5.08 -31.07 10.91
CA PHE A 438 -5.55 -32.35 10.32
C PHE A 438 -4.37 -33.32 10.08
N SER A 439 -4.67 -34.58 9.97
CA SER A 439 -3.68 -35.64 9.72
C SER A 439 -3.10 -35.66 8.31
N GLU A 440 -3.84 -35.15 7.33
CA GLU A 440 -3.44 -35.13 5.92
C GLU A 440 -3.88 -33.86 5.21
N VAL A 441 -3.22 -33.52 4.10
CA VAL A 441 -3.59 -32.37 3.26
C VAL A 441 -4.74 -32.75 2.33
N LYS A 442 -5.87 -32.05 2.43
CA LYS A 442 -7.01 -32.14 1.51
C LYS A 442 -7.30 -30.79 0.87
N LYS A 443 -7.98 -30.77 -0.28
CA LYS A 443 -8.47 -29.53 -0.91
C LYS A 443 -9.54 -28.86 -0.04
N GLU A 444 -10.37 -29.68 0.58
CA GLU A 444 -11.46 -29.26 1.46
C GLU A 444 -11.54 -30.14 2.70
N TYR A 445 -11.96 -29.56 3.79
CA TYR A 445 -12.22 -30.25 5.05
C TYR A 445 -13.65 -29.98 5.48
N VAL A 446 -14.31 -31.00 6.00
CA VAL A 446 -15.65 -30.86 6.58
C VAL A 446 -15.54 -30.96 8.09
N ILE A 447 -16.04 -29.95 8.78
CA ILE A 447 -16.09 -29.91 10.24
C ILE A 447 -17.52 -29.67 10.73
N THR A 448 -17.80 -30.05 11.96
CA THR A 448 -18.95 -29.63 12.75
C THR A 448 -18.45 -28.97 14.01
N ALA A 449 -19.10 -27.89 14.43
CA ALA A 449 -18.77 -27.18 15.66
C ALA A 449 -20.06 -26.99 16.46
N GLU A 450 -20.06 -27.47 17.69
CA GLU A 450 -21.20 -27.44 18.62
C GLU A 450 -20.83 -26.61 19.83
N GLU A 451 -21.74 -25.75 20.29
CA GLU A 451 -21.54 -25.00 21.53
C GLU A 451 -21.52 -25.95 22.74
N THR A 452 -20.60 -25.72 23.66
CA THR A 452 -20.52 -26.50 24.91
C THR A 452 -20.66 -25.56 26.12
N GLU A 453 -21.28 -26.06 27.17
CA GLU A 453 -21.40 -25.33 28.44
C GLU A 453 -20.11 -25.31 29.27
N ASN A 454 -19.21 -26.26 28.99
CA ASN A 454 -17.97 -26.41 29.73
C ASN A 454 -16.88 -25.51 29.17
N ALA A 455 -16.72 -24.33 29.76
CA ALA A 455 -15.54 -23.51 29.52
C ALA A 455 -14.29 -24.25 30.08
N PRO A 456 -13.16 -24.30 29.34
CA PRO A 456 -11.94 -24.85 29.85
C PRO A 456 -11.52 -24.13 31.13
N CYS A 457 -11.19 -24.86 32.19
CA CYS A 457 -10.69 -24.32 33.45
C CYS A 457 -9.48 -25.10 33.93
N GLY A 458 -8.64 -24.48 34.73
CA GLY A 458 -7.49 -25.08 35.37
C GLY A 458 -7.27 -24.39 36.72
N ASP A 459 -6.69 -25.12 37.65
CA ASP A 459 -6.56 -24.70 39.05
C ASP A 459 -5.29 -23.91 39.37
N GLU A 460 -4.35 -23.76 38.40
CA GLU A 460 -3.06 -23.12 38.67
C GLU A 460 -2.94 -21.76 38.00
N ALA A 461 -2.52 -20.75 38.73
CA ALA A 461 -2.08 -19.48 38.18
C ALA A 461 -0.70 -19.64 37.50
N PHE A 462 -0.56 -19.14 36.31
CA PHE A 462 0.71 -19.17 35.57
C PHE A 462 1.07 -17.77 35.06
N PHE A 463 2.36 -17.47 35.00
CA PHE A 463 2.90 -16.21 34.47
C PHE A 463 3.79 -16.43 33.26
N THR A 464 3.81 -17.63 32.72
CA THR A 464 4.61 -18.02 31.56
C THR A 464 3.76 -18.76 30.56
N LEU A 465 3.83 -18.31 29.32
CA LEU A 465 3.36 -19.06 28.17
C LEU A 465 4.57 -19.71 27.48
N GLU A 466 4.47 -21.02 27.23
CA GLU A 466 5.54 -21.78 26.63
C GLU A 466 5.01 -22.66 25.50
N SER A 467 5.71 -22.66 24.35
CA SER A 467 5.40 -23.48 23.19
C SER A 467 6.65 -23.70 22.34
N ALA A 468 7.05 -24.95 22.13
CA ALA A 468 8.16 -25.34 21.24
C ALA A 468 9.48 -24.53 21.49
N GLY A 469 9.92 -24.47 22.73
CA GLY A 469 11.15 -23.74 23.13
C GLY A 469 11.00 -22.21 23.22
N THR A 470 9.89 -21.66 22.76
CA THR A 470 9.54 -20.25 22.92
C THR A 470 8.91 -20.01 24.28
N LYS A 471 9.40 -19.01 25.02
CA LYS A 471 8.85 -18.59 26.32
C LYS A 471 8.53 -17.11 26.36
N LEU A 472 7.33 -16.78 26.84
CA LEU A 472 6.90 -15.41 27.14
C LEU A 472 6.57 -15.32 28.63
N GLU A 473 7.36 -14.54 29.36
CA GLU A 473 7.30 -14.44 30.82
C GLU A 473 6.70 -13.10 31.24
N PHE A 474 5.76 -13.12 32.16
CA PHE A 474 5.08 -11.95 32.70
C PHE A 474 5.42 -11.75 34.18
N GLY A 475 5.42 -10.50 34.62
CA GLY A 475 5.53 -10.16 36.01
C GLY A 475 4.15 -9.93 36.68
N ALA A 476 4.10 -10.02 38.01
CA ALA A 476 2.91 -9.68 38.79
C ALA A 476 2.49 -8.20 38.64
N ASP A 477 3.39 -7.35 38.18
CA ASP A 477 3.15 -5.96 37.82
C ASP A 477 2.51 -5.79 36.39
N LYS A 478 2.04 -6.89 35.80
CA LYS A 478 1.36 -6.93 34.49
C LYS A 478 2.24 -6.51 33.30
N ARG A 479 3.58 -6.67 33.41
CA ARG A 479 4.51 -6.38 32.34
C ARG A 479 5.16 -7.65 31.80
N ILE A 480 5.52 -7.64 30.52
CA ILE A 480 6.38 -8.66 29.95
C ILE A 480 7.78 -8.48 30.52
N ARG A 481 8.35 -9.56 31.05
CA ARG A 481 9.71 -9.61 31.58
C ARG A 481 10.70 -10.07 30.56
N ARG A 482 10.31 -11.08 29.79
CA ARG A 482 11.21 -11.70 28.85
C ARG A 482 10.45 -12.44 27.76
N PHE A 483 10.96 -12.33 26.54
CA PHE A 483 10.58 -13.18 25.42
C PHE A 483 11.83 -13.87 24.88
N SER A 484 11.82 -15.19 24.77
CA SER A 484 13.02 -15.97 24.46
C SER A 484 12.71 -17.23 23.65
N ILE A 485 13.75 -17.75 23.00
CA ILE A 485 13.80 -19.05 22.32
C ILE A 485 14.99 -19.86 22.85
N ASN A 486 14.78 -21.08 23.33
CA ASN A 486 15.81 -21.95 23.89
C ASN A 486 16.72 -21.27 24.92
N GLY A 487 16.16 -20.34 25.71
CA GLY A 487 16.90 -19.54 26.68
C GLY A 487 17.56 -18.28 26.15
N GLN A 488 17.63 -18.08 24.86
CA GLN A 488 18.17 -16.87 24.23
C GLN A 488 17.11 -15.76 24.21
N THR A 489 17.42 -14.61 24.79
CA THR A 489 16.50 -13.47 24.86
C THR A 489 16.39 -12.76 23.52
N VAL A 490 15.15 -12.55 23.06
CA VAL A 490 14.77 -11.81 21.87
C VAL A 490 14.15 -10.47 22.22
N GLY A 491 13.50 -10.40 23.39
CA GLY A 491 12.96 -9.17 23.96
C GLY A 491 12.94 -9.23 25.48
N GLY A 492 13.37 -8.17 26.15
CA GLY A 492 13.37 -8.01 27.59
C GLY A 492 12.17 -7.25 28.12
N GLU A 493 12.35 -6.50 29.23
CA GLU A 493 11.27 -5.73 29.89
C GLU A 493 10.64 -4.65 28.98
N GLU A 494 11.35 -4.16 27.99
CA GLU A 494 10.87 -3.21 26.99
C GLU A 494 10.34 -3.87 25.72
N PHE A 495 10.18 -5.18 25.71
CA PHE A 495 9.74 -5.92 24.53
C PHE A 495 8.43 -5.39 23.96
N LEU A 496 7.44 -5.16 24.81
CA LEU A 496 6.17 -4.54 24.44
C LEU A 496 6.11 -3.12 25.00
N SER A 497 6.07 -2.15 24.11
CA SER A 497 5.72 -0.77 24.45
C SER A 497 4.50 -0.35 23.65
N SER A 498 3.55 0.32 24.30
CA SER A 498 2.31 0.72 23.66
C SER A 498 2.00 2.16 24.01
N TYR A 499 1.73 2.98 22.99
CA TYR A 499 1.43 4.37 23.20
C TYR A 499 0.64 4.99 22.05
N LEU A 500 0.07 6.15 22.30
CA LEU A 500 -0.49 7.05 21.28
C LEU A 500 0.12 8.43 21.49
N THR A 501 0.19 9.21 20.43
CA THR A 501 0.45 10.64 20.53
C THR A 501 -0.82 11.43 20.24
N TYR A 502 -1.02 12.51 20.96
CA TYR A 502 -2.12 13.44 20.72
C TYR A 502 -1.70 14.86 21.12
N GLY A 503 -1.86 15.79 20.19
CA GLY A 503 -1.44 17.18 20.41
C GLY A 503 0.05 17.33 20.72
N GLY A 504 0.90 16.50 20.15
CA GLY A 504 2.36 16.49 20.39
C GLY A 504 2.80 15.84 21.69
N LYS A 505 1.87 15.26 22.47
CA LYS A 505 2.18 14.54 23.72
C LYS A 505 2.00 13.05 23.54
N ARG A 506 2.87 12.28 24.19
CA ARG A 506 2.81 10.83 24.24
C ARG A 506 1.97 10.37 25.46
N TYR A 507 1.17 9.36 25.25
CA TYR A 507 0.32 8.70 26.23
C TYR A 507 0.60 7.20 26.20
N ASP A 508 1.32 6.70 27.17
CA ASP A 508 1.67 5.30 27.28
C ASP A 508 0.50 4.47 27.80
N PHE A 509 0.39 3.24 27.34
CA PHE A 509 -0.58 2.28 27.84
C PHE A 509 -0.03 1.63 29.11
N SER A 510 -0.81 1.66 30.16
CA SER A 510 -0.53 0.93 31.39
C SER A 510 -1.66 -0.06 31.63
N PRO A 511 -1.37 -1.37 31.82
CA PRO A 511 -2.40 -2.35 32.07
C PRO A 511 -3.14 -2.09 33.39
N ASP A 512 -4.46 -1.93 33.31
CA ASP A 512 -5.33 -1.88 34.49
C ASP A 512 -5.49 -3.26 35.12
N GLY A 513 -5.55 -4.30 34.25
CA GLY A 513 -5.74 -5.67 34.65
C GLY A 513 -4.94 -6.68 33.85
N MET A 514 -4.76 -7.84 34.47
CA MET A 514 -4.26 -9.06 33.83
C MET A 514 -5.22 -10.21 34.16
N GLU A 515 -5.60 -10.94 33.14
CA GLU A 515 -6.47 -12.11 33.23
C GLU A 515 -5.68 -13.32 32.75
N ILE A 516 -5.74 -14.41 33.50
CA ILE A 516 -5.11 -15.68 33.18
C ILE A 516 -6.21 -16.70 33.03
N GLY A 517 -6.15 -17.52 31.99
CA GLY A 517 -7.20 -18.48 31.76
C GLY A 517 -6.85 -19.53 30.72
N TRP A 518 -7.82 -20.35 30.41
CA TRP A 518 -7.73 -21.50 29.53
C TRP A 518 -8.62 -21.32 28.30
N LEU A 519 -8.15 -21.81 27.18
CA LEU A 519 -8.92 -21.93 25.94
C LEU A 519 -9.20 -23.41 25.69
N THR A 520 -10.19 -23.71 24.87
CA THR A 520 -10.24 -25.05 24.29
C THR A 520 -9.00 -25.25 23.44
N GLY A 521 -8.10 -26.14 23.86
CA GLY A 521 -6.83 -26.39 23.19
C GLY A 521 -5.74 -25.34 23.39
N GLY A 522 -5.67 -24.70 24.58
CA GLY A 522 -4.62 -23.74 24.88
C GLY A 522 -4.75 -23.01 26.21
N ARG A 523 -3.82 -22.10 26.47
CA ARG A 523 -3.82 -21.20 27.64
C ARG A 523 -3.60 -19.76 27.21
N TYR A 524 -4.11 -18.79 27.99
CA TYR A 524 -3.93 -17.39 27.69
C TYR A 524 -3.58 -16.51 28.89
N ILE A 525 -2.87 -15.43 28.59
CA ILE A 525 -2.67 -14.28 29.49
C ILE A 525 -3.12 -13.05 28.73
N LYS A 526 -4.08 -12.31 29.30
CA LYS A 526 -4.65 -11.12 28.70
C LYS A 526 -4.30 -9.89 29.51
N LEU A 527 -3.64 -8.94 28.89
CA LEU A 527 -3.40 -7.60 29.41
C LEU A 527 -4.47 -6.66 28.87
N PHE A 528 -5.08 -5.86 29.70
CA PHE A 528 -6.11 -4.92 29.27
C PHE A 528 -6.10 -3.63 30.10
N GLY A 529 -6.58 -2.55 29.48
CA GLY A 529 -6.64 -1.26 30.16
C GLY A 529 -7.34 -0.19 29.31
N GLY A 530 -7.46 0.98 29.90
CA GLY A 530 -7.98 2.17 29.26
C GLY A 530 -6.89 3.03 28.67
N VAL A 531 -7.24 3.80 27.63
CA VAL A 531 -6.40 4.86 27.07
C VAL A 531 -7.16 6.17 27.22
N GLY A 532 -6.78 6.97 28.21
CA GLY A 532 -7.39 8.26 28.49
C GLY A 532 -6.62 9.40 27.83
N LEU A 533 -7.32 10.25 27.08
CA LEU A 533 -6.78 11.51 26.61
C LEU A 533 -7.45 12.68 27.34
N PRO A 534 -6.71 13.74 27.70
CA PRO A 534 -7.31 14.95 28.26
C PRO A 534 -8.37 15.51 27.32
N LYS A 535 -9.56 15.79 27.85
CA LYS A 535 -10.69 16.37 27.10
C LYS A 535 -11.27 15.46 25.98
N ALA A 536 -10.88 14.18 25.88
CA ALA A 536 -11.52 13.27 24.94
C ALA A 536 -12.97 13.00 25.37
N LYS A 537 -13.90 13.08 24.41
CA LYS A 537 -15.31 12.74 24.65
C LYS A 537 -15.52 11.25 24.88
N ARG A 538 -14.56 10.43 24.50
CA ARG A 538 -14.58 8.97 24.60
C ARG A 538 -13.23 8.51 25.13
N GLN A 539 -13.26 7.53 26.00
CA GLN A 539 -12.06 6.80 26.41
C GLN A 539 -11.76 5.69 25.40
N GLY A 540 -10.50 5.48 25.11
CA GLY A 540 -10.00 4.31 24.40
C GLY A 540 -9.87 3.12 25.33
N ALA A 541 -9.74 1.94 24.75
CA ALA A 541 -9.47 0.71 25.48
C ALA A 541 -8.58 -0.20 24.65
N TYR A 542 -7.84 -1.05 25.32
CA TYR A 542 -7.05 -2.09 24.66
C TYR A 542 -7.11 -3.41 25.39
N ALA A 543 -6.93 -4.49 24.65
CA ALA A 543 -6.74 -5.82 25.20
C ALA A 543 -5.74 -6.59 24.32
N PHE A 544 -4.73 -7.16 24.94
CA PHE A 544 -3.75 -8.03 24.29
C PHE A 544 -3.85 -9.40 24.90
N THR A 545 -4.43 -10.34 24.18
CA THR A 545 -4.59 -11.73 24.61
C THR A 545 -3.48 -12.57 24.01
N PHE A 546 -2.44 -12.84 24.80
CA PHE A 546 -1.37 -13.77 24.43
C PHE A 546 -1.82 -15.19 24.75
N PHE A 547 -1.58 -16.13 23.84
CA PHE A 547 -2.02 -17.50 24.05
C PHE A 547 -1.13 -18.54 23.35
N THR A 548 -1.22 -19.77 23.83
CA THR A 548 -0.67 -20.96 23.17
C THR A 548 -1.78 -21.75 22.49
N SER A 549 -1.43 -22.62 21.56
CA SER A 549 -2.35 -23.47 20.83
C SER A 549 -1.84 -24.90 20.77
N ASP A 550 -2.73 -25.88 20.96
CA ASP A 550 -2.42 -27.29 20.78
C ASP A 550 -2.34 -27.67 19.29
N ALA A 551 -3.01 -26.90 18.43
CA ALA A 551 -3.02 -27.14 16.99
C ALA A 551 -1.79 -26.58 16.27
N VAL A 552 -1.22 -25.46 16.74
CA VAL A 552 -0.12 -24.74 16.09
C VAL A 552 0.92 -24.33 17.11
N LYS A 553 2.17 -24.66 16.89
CA LYS A 553 3.27 -24.26 17.77
C LYS A 553 3.46 -22.74 17.76
N GLY A 554 3.80 -22.12 18.89
CA GLY A 554 4.19 -20.72 19.04
C GLY A 554 3.35 -19.95 20.07
N ILE A 555 3.72 -18.70 20.24
CA ILE A 555 2.99 -17.73 21.06
C ILE A 555 2.19 -16.84 20.13
N PHE A 556 0.90 -16.80 20.34
CA PHE A 556 -0.03 -15.98 19.57
C PHE A 556 -0.47 -14.77 20.37
N VAL A 557 -0.88 -13.72 19.69
CA VAL A 557 -1.51 -12.55 20.31
C VAL A 557 -2.68 -12.05 19.49
N LEU A 558 -3.84 -11.95 20.13
CA LEU A 558 -4.95 -11.15 19.65
C LEU A 558 -4.82 -9.75 20.27
N ALA A 559 -4.50 -8.79 19.44
CA ALA A 559 -4.46 -7.39 19.83
C ALA A 559 -5.78 -6.72 19.43
N ASP A 560 -6.44 -6.05 20.37
CA ASP A 560 -7.71 -5.36 20.20
C ASP A 560 -7.58 -3.95 20.79
N VAL A 561 -7.71 -2.93 19.97
CA VAL A 561 -7.51 -1.53 20.36
C VAL A 561 -8.67 -0.67 19.90
N SER A 562 -9.28 0.04 20.83
CA SER A 562 -10.26 1.09 20.55
C SER A 562 -9.63 2.45 20.83
N TYR A 563 -9.51 3.28 19.80
CA TYR A 563 -8.89 4.59 19.94
C TYR A 563 -9.83 5.60 20.60
N PRO A 564 -9.31 6.50 21.47
CA PRO A 564 -10.10 7.58 22.07
C PRO A 564 -10.37 8.73 21.11
N TYR A 565 -9.78 8.68 19.90
CA TYR A 565 -9.93 9.65 18.82
C TYR A 565 -10.06 8.94 17.49
N THR A 566 -10.35 9.69 16.46
CA THR A 566 -10.28 9.17 15.09
C THR A 566 -8.93 9.57 14.50
N PRO A 567 -7.98 8.63 14.29
CA PRO A 567 -6.62 8.96 13.90
C PRO A 567 -6.54 9.87 12.67
N GLU A 568 -7.32 9.58 11.64
CA GLU A 568 -7.31 10.38 10.41
C GLU A 568 -7.91 11.77 10.62
N ARG A 569 -9.04 11.88 11.30
CA ARG A 569 -9.73 13.16 11.50
C ARG A 569 -8.94 14.10 12.42
N ASP A 570 -8.49 13.57 13.55
CA ASP A 570 -7.86 14.38 14.58
C ASP A 570 -6.39 14.70 14.27
N ALA A 571 -5.88 14.09 13.20
CA ALA A 571 -4.54 14.30 12.70
C ALA A 571 -4.43 15.40 11.63
N ILE A 572 -5.53 15.95 11.16
CA ILE A 572 -5.51 16.88 10.04
C ILE A 572 -5.03 18.27 10.45
N SER A 573 -3.98 18.75 9.82
CA SER A 573 -3.48 20.11 9.93
C SER A 573 -4.23 21.04 8.97
N THR A 574 -4.48 22.28 9.38
CA THR A 574 -5.20 23.29 8.59
C THR A 574 -4.29 24.29 7.91
N GLU A 575 -3.02 23.99 7.72
CA GLU A 575 -2.12 24.87 6.98
C GLU A 575 -2.46 24.84 5.49
N ASN A 576 -2.82 26.00 4.96
CA ASN A 576 -3.15 26.14 3.55
C ASN A 576 -1.91 25.98 2.67
N SER A 577 -2.00 25.14 1.66
CA SER A 577 -1.05 25.18 0.55
C SER A 577 -1.11 26.56 -0.14
N SER A 578 -0.05 26.93 -0.83
CA SER A 578 0.03 28.17 -1.61
C SER A 578 -1.12 28.35 -2.62
N LEU A 579 -1.86 27.30 -2.93
CA LEU A 579 -3.01 27.32 -3.81
C LEU A 579 -4.35 27.37 -3.06
N GLY A 580 -4.36 27.36 -1.74
CA GLY A 580 -5.56 27.48 -0.90
C GLY A 580 -6.57 26.33 -1.04
N ARG A 581 -6.18 25.19 -1.58
CA ARG A 581 -7.08 24.07 -1.91
C ARG A 581 -6.81 22.81 -1.11
N TYR A 582 -5.56 22.59 -0.75
CA TYR A 582 -5.12 21.46 0.04
C TYR A 582 -4.31 21.93 1.22
N THR A 583 -4.46 21.26 2.33
CA THR A 583 -3.59 21.46 3.47
C THR A 583 -2.83 20.18 3.74
N ASP A 584 -1.73 20.34 4.40
CA ASP A 584 -0.89 19.23 4.77
C ASP A 584 -1.57 18.35 5.81
N MET A 585 -1.56 17.04 5.63
CA MET A 585 -2.17 16.04 6.48
C MET A 585 -1.13 15.39 7.40
N ARG A 586 -1.38 15.43 8.69
CA ARG A 586 -0.57 14.73 9.69
C ARG A 586 -1.47 13.77 10.43
N TRP A 587 -0.99 12.55 10.60
CA TRP A 587 -1.62 11.59 11.50
C TRP A 587 -0.98 11.69 12.87
N GLN A 588 -1.74 11.45 13.91
CA GLN A 588 -1.16 11.21 15.21
C GLN A 588 -0.36 9.92 15.16
N GLU A 589 0.86 9.95 15.67
CA GLU A 589 1.66 8.73 15.81
C GLU A 589 0.92 7.76 16.73
N ALA A 590 0.78 6.52 16.30
CA ALA A 590 0.12 5.47 17.03
C ALA A 590 0.99 4.21 17.01
N ALA A 591 1.37 3.75 18.17
CA ALA A 591 2.09 2.50 18.37
C ALA A 591 1.37 1.66 19.41
N PRO A 592 0.13 1.23 19.13
CA PRO A 592 -0.70 0.56 20.12
C PRO A 592 -0.16 -0.81 20.51
N PHE A 593 0.60 -1.46 19.64
CA PHE A 593 1.28 -2.72 19.90
C PHE A 593 2.67 -2.68 19.28
N CYS A 594 3.63 -2.13 19.99
CA CYS A 594 4.99 -1.91 19.51
C CYS A 594 5.95 -2.89 20.17
N LEU A 595 6.62 -3.69 19.35
CA LEU A 595 7.60 -4.69 19.79
C LEU A 595 9.02 -4.17 19.62
N SER A 596 9.87 -4.34 20.61
CA SER A 596 11.28 -3.96 20.58
C SER A 596 12.15 -5.21 20.47
N PHE A 597 12.85 -5.36 19.35
CA PHE A 597 13.80 -6.44 19.13
C PHE A 597 15.15 -6.12 19.77
N GLU A 598 15.66 -7.02 20.58
CA GLU A 598 16.99 -6.89 21.22
C GLU A 598 18.07 -7.48 20.31
N ASN A 599 18.49 -6.71 19.33
CA ASN A 599 19.59 -7.09 18.43
C ASN A 599 20.96 -6.79 19.06
N GLU A 600 21.91 -7.65 18.79
CA GLU A 600 23.33 -7.51 19.15
C GLU A 600 24.19 -7.00 18.00
N ARG A 601 23.66 -7.04 16.79
CA ARG A 601 24.31 -6.69 15.54
C ARG A 601 23.34 -5.90 14.64
N PRO A 602 23.82 -5.31 13.55
CA PRO A 602 22.96 -4.79 12.51
C PRO A 602 21.97 -5.83 12.02
N VAL A 603 20.75 -5.39 11.77
CA VAL A 603 19.63 -6.29 11.44
C VAL A 603 19.38 -6.39 9.94
N SER A 604 18.82 -7.51 9.55
CA SER A 604 18.14 -7.69 8.26
C SER A 604 16.64 -7.79 8.48
N VAL A 605 15.88 -7.15 7.60
CA VAL A 605 14.44 -7.37 7.49
C VAL A 605 14.21 -8.61 6.66
N ILE A 606 13.30 -9.45 7.12
CA ILE A 606 12.81 -10.64 6.41
C ILE A 606 11.33 -10.43 6.15
N LYS A 607 10.89 -10.66 4.92
CA LYS A 607 9.48 -10.53 4.58
C LYS A 607 9.03 -11.55 3.54
N ARG A 608 7.73 -11.84 3.53
CA ARG A 608 7.09 -12.57 2.44
C ARG A 608 6.50 -11.60 1.44
N ASN A 609 6.84 -11.77 0.18
CA ASN A 609 6.24 -11.05 -0.93
C ASN A 609 4.86 -11.63 -1.28
N PHE A 610 4.03 -10.85 -1.96
CA PHE A 610 2.68 -11.32 -2.32
C PHE A 610 2.68 -12.51 -3.28
N GLU A 611 3.71 -12.70 -4.06
CA GLU A 611 3.93 -13.90 -4.88
C GLU A 611 4.35 -15.15 -4.07
N GLY A 612 4.57 -15.00 -2.77
CA GLY A 612 4.94 -16.09 -1.87
C GLY A 612 6.43 -16.23 -1.58
N ASP A 613 7.29 -15.51 -2.30
CA ASP A 613 8.73 -15.53 -2.10
C ASP A 613 9.15 -14.86 -0.78
N ILE A 614 10.17 -15.40 -0.12
CA ILE A 614 10.78 -14.80 1.07
C ILE A 614 12.03 -14.04 0.66
N SER A 615 12.06 -12.76 0.95
CA SER A 615 13.24 -11.91 0.71
C SER A 615 13.80 -11.34 1.99
N ALA A 616 15.09 -11.02 1.99
CA ALA A 616 15.78 -10.39 3.11
C ALA A 616 16.68 -9.27 2.59
N PHE A 617 16.84 -8.21 3.37
CA PHE A 617 17.76 -7.12 3.08
C PHE A 617 18.28 -6.49 4.37
N ARG A 618 19.53 -6.01 4.33
CA ARG A 618 20.18 -5.35 5.47
C ARG A 618 19.74 -3.90 5.60
N VAL A 619 19.70 -3.41 6.82
CA VAL A 619 19.20 -2.06 7.16
C VAL A 619 20.23 -1.14 7.80
N ASP A 620 21.40 -1.62 8.10
CA ASP A 620 22.50 -0.87 8.69
C ASP A 620 22.96 0.32 7.83
N SER A 621 22.95 0.17 6.51
CA SER A 621 23.34 1.20 5.55
C SER A 621 22.44 2.44 5.56
N TYR A 622 21.21 2.30 6.02
CA TYR A 622 20.25 3.42 6.08
C TYR A 622 20.48 4.36 7.26
N ALA A 623 20.84 3.82 8.41
CA ALA A 623 21.10 4.60 9.60
C ALA A 623 22.31 5.53 9.42
N GLU A 624 23.24 5.15 8.56
CA GLU A 624 24.44 5.93 8.25
C GLU A 624 24.18 7.00 7.18
N ALA A 625 23.28 6.72 6.23
CA ALA A 625 23.08 7.59 5.07
C ALA A 625 22.34 8.89 5.40
N ASP A 626 21.35 8.87 6.28
CA ASP A 626 20.64 10.07 6.71
C ASP A 626 20.09 9.99 8.14
N PRO A 627 20.86 10.45 9.13
CA PRO A 627 20.41 10.48 10.53
C PRO A 627 19.18 11.37 10.77
N LYS A 628 18.91 12.34 9.90
CA LYS A 628 17.76 13.25 10.01
C LYS A 628 16.47 12.64 9.48
N ASN A 629 16.57 11.68 8.56
CA ASN A 629 15.45 11.05 7.89
C ASN A 629 15.22 9.59 8.33
N ARG A 630 15.60 9.23 9.52
CA ARG A 630 15.42 7.88 10.09
C ARG A 630 13.98 7.35 10.04
N THR A 631 13.01 8.22 9.84
CA THR A 631 11.59 7.87 9.68
C THR A 631 11.19 7.65 8.24
N LEU A 632 12.04 8.01 7.27
CA LEU A 632 11.85 7.75 5.83
C LEU A 632 12.66 6.55 5.38
N ASP A 633 13.19 5.83 6.33
CA ASP A 633 13.97 4.66 6.04
C ASP A 633 13.12 3.62 5.31
N SER A 634 13.79 2.79 4.64
CA SER A 634 13.25 1.67 3.90
C SER A 634 12.51 0.65 4.75
N PHE A 635 12.59 0.76 6.07
CA PHE A 635 11.74 -0.04 6.94
C PHE A 635 10.25 0.15 6.61
N ASN A 636 9.86 1.32 6.14
CA ASN A 636 8.48 1.65 5.79
C ASN A 636 8.15 1.38 4.32
N ASN A 637 9.14 1.01 3.51
CA ASN A 637 8.97 0.72 2.09
C ASN A 637 8.86 -0.79 1.82
N GLN A 638 8.13 -1.50 2.68
CA GLN A 638 7.99 -2.94 2.55
C GLN A 638 6.52 -3.35 2.61
N LEU A 639 6.06 -3.94 1.54
CA LEU A 639 4.80 -4.66 1.53
C LEU A 639 5.04 -6.11 1.94
N THR A 640 4.11 -6.68 2.69
CA THR A 640 4.21 -8.06 3.14
C THR A 640 2.91 -8.84 3.04
N ALA A 641 3.02 -10.08 2.61
CA ALA A 641 1.90 -11.02 2.53
C ALA A 641 1.82 -11.85 3.82
N GLY A 642 1.56 -11.19 4.95
CA GLY A 642 1.28 -11.85 6.22
C GLY A 642 2.50 -12.36 6.99
N LEU A 643 3.74 -12.05 6.55
CA LEU A 643 4.96 -12.45 7.25
C LEU A 643 6.04 -11.39 7.12
N ILE A 644 6.49 -10.85 8.25
CA ILE A 644 7.60 -9.92 8.32
C ILE A 644 8.35 -10.05 9.63
N GLY A 645 9.65 -9.76 9.65
CA GLY A 645 10.42 -9.79 10.88
C GLY A 645 11.85 -9.33 10.69
N LEU A 646 12.65 -9.61 11.68
CA LEU A 646 14.02 -9.17 11.81
C LEU A 646 14.93 -10.32 12.22
N THR A 647 16.18 -10.26 11.79
CA THR A 647 17.26 -11.10 12.32
C THR A 647 18.54 -10.29 12.42
N ASP A 648 19.37 -10.58 13.44
CA ASP A 648 20.73 -10.08 13.55
C ASP A 648 21.77 -11.15 13.12
N GLY A 649 21.31 -12.25 12.51
CA GLY A 649 22.13 -13.38 12.06
C GLY A 649 22.40 -14.42 13.14
N ARG A 650 22.12 -14.13 14.41
CA ARG A 650 22.18 -15.06 15.53
C ARG A 650 20.82 -15.47 16.03
N LYS A 651 19.95 -14.51 16.11
CA LYS A 651 18.56 -14.66 16.54
C LYS A 651 17.65 -13.75 15.71
N GLY A 652 16.38 -14.05 15.72
CA GLY A 652 15.41 -13.25 15.02
C GLY A 652 14.02 -13.33 15.63
N LEU A 653 13.14 -12.50 15.12
CA LEU A 653 11.71 -12.47 15.44
C LEU A 653 10.92 -12.32 14.16
N LEU A 654 10.13 -13.32 13.80
CA LEU A 654 9.14 -13.21 12.76
C LEU A 654 7.74 -13.02 13.34
N LEU A 655 6.97 -12.18 12.68
CA LEU A 655 5.56 -11.96 12.93
C LEU A 655 4.76 -12.57 11.77
N GLY A 656 3.95 -13.58 12.07
CA GLY A 656 2.95 -14.09 11.15
C GLY A 656 1.62 -13.41 11.43
N PHE A 657 1.01 -12.81 10.40
CA PHE A 657 -0.31 -12.17 10.53
C PHE A 657 -1.37 -13.03 9.90
N SER A 658 -2.43 -13.31 10.65
CA SER A 658 -3.58 -13.97 10.06
C SER A 658 -4.27 -13.03 9.08
N ARG A 659 -4.21 -13.37 7.79
CA ARG A 659 -4.86 -12.63 6.69
C ARG A 659 -6.38 -12.85 6.67
N SER A 660 -6.91 -13.71 7.54
CA SER A 660 -8.34 -14.00 7.69
C SER A 660 -9.02 -13.25 8.83
N VAL A 661 -8.27 -12.50 9.63
CA VAL A 661 -8.80 -11.71 10.75
C VAL A 661 -9.09 -10.26 10.34
N LEU A 662 -9.76 -9.57 11.22
CA LEU A 662 -10.42 -8.29 11.05
C LEU A 662 -9.55 -7.14 10.57
N SER A 663 -8.26 -7.13 10.89
CA SER A 663 -7.31 -6.14 10.39
C SER A 663 -6.13 -6.88 9.78
N SER A 664 -6.18 -7.06 8.47
CA SER A 664 -5.04 -7.57 7.73
C SER A 664 -4.00 -6.47 7.54
N MET A 665 -2.76 -6.87 7.48
CA MET A 665 -1.66 -5.93 7.35
C MET A 665 -0.87 -6.21 6.09
N ALA A 666 -0.73 -5.16 5.28
CA ALA A 666 0.15 -5.18 4.13
C ALA A 666 1.52 -4.57 4.43
N CYS A 667 1.71 -3.98 5.61
CA CYS A 667 2.93 -3.29 6.01
C CYS A 667 3.11 -3.37 7.53
N CYS A 668 4.35 -3.46 8.00
CA CYS A 668 4.70 -3.34 9.41
C CYS A 668 5.77 -2.24 9.55
N PRO A 669 5.37 -1.02 9.92
CA PRO A 669 6.31 0.06 10.14
C PRO A 669 7.38 -0.31 11.19
N MET A 670 8.61 0.08 10.91
CA MET A 670 9.74 -0.16 11.80
C MET A 670 10.52 1.12 12.04
N ARG A 671 11.18 1.23 13.17
CA ARG A 671 12.01 2.38 13.52
C ARG A 671 13.28 1.94 14.22
N LEU A 672 14.42 2.42 13.75
CA LEU A 672 15.68 2.29 14.46
C LEU A 672 15.74 3.32 15.60
N THR A 673 16.02 2.86 16.82
CA THR A 673 16.20 3.74 17.98
C THR A 673 17.64 4.28 18.04
N GLU A 674 17.87 5.33 18.84
CA GLU A 674 19.22 5.88 19.06
C GLU A 674 20.20 4.85 19.64
N GLY A 675 19.69 3.86 20.39
CA GLY A 675 20.51 2.74 20.90
C GLY A 675 20.72 1.60 19.89
N GLY A 676 20.33 1.76 18.62
CA GLY A 676 20.53 0.73 17.59
C GLY A 676 19.51 -0.42 17.63
N ARG A 677 18.52 -0.39 18.53
CA ARG A 677 17.46 -1.38 18.59
C ARG A 677 16.36 -1.05 17.56
N VAL A 678 15.73 -2.07 17.03
CA VAL A 678 14.62 -1.90 16.08
C VAL A 678 13.27 -2.11 16.77
N LYS A 679 12.39 -1.14 16.60
CA LYS A 679 10.98 -1.24 17.00
C LYS A 679 10.13 -1.60 15.80
N MET A 680 9.24 -2.59 15.98
CA MET A 680 8.24 -3.04 15.01
C MET A 680 6.86 -2.60 15.48
N ASN A 681 6.09 -1.99 14.60
CA ASN A 681 4.74 -1.48 14.90
C ASN A 681 3.69 -2.13 13.98
N PRO A 682 3.27 -3.37 14.28
CA PRO A 682 2.51 -4.20 13.35
C PRO A 682 1.21 -3.61 12.82
N PHE A 683 0.48 -2.83 13.57
CA PHE A 683 -0.77 -2.19 13.13
C PHE A 683 -0.91 -0.74 13.61
N GLY A 684 0.21 -0.04 13.62
CA GLY A 684 0.27 1.37 13.96
C GLY A 684 0.93 2.20 12.87
N THR A 685 1.25 3.40 13.21
CA THR A 685 1.96 4.36 12.37
C THR A 685 3.04 5.04 13.21
N PHE A 686 4.29 5.03 12.76
CA PHE A 686 5.37 5.75 13.41
C PHE A 686 5.52 7.16 12.88
N ASP A 687 5.29 7.34 11.60
CA ASP A 687 5.35 8.66 11.00
C ASP A 687 3.97 9.08 10.51
N GLY A 688 3.34 9.87 11.33
CA GLY A 688 2.05 10.45 11.00
C GLY A 688 2.11 11.58 9.97
N ARG A 689 3.16 11.69 9.20
CA ARG A 689 3.33 12.76 8.23
C ARG A 689 3.43 12.19 6.84
N GLN A 690 2.64 12.72 5.95
CA GLN A 690 2.90 12.56 4.56
C GLN A 690 3.97 13.55 4.14
N ARG A 691 5.10 13.04 3.68
CA ARG A 691 6.25 13.84 3.32
C ARG A 691 6.34 13.98 1.81
N HIS A 692 6.69 15.16 1.39
CA HIS A 692 7.22 15.44 0.07
C HIS A 692 8.74 15.43 0.11
N HIS A 693 9.34 15.43 -1.06
CA HIS A 693 10.77 15.52 -1.30
C HIS A 693 11.55 16.18 -0.17
N PRO A 694 12.70 15.66 0.19
CA PRO A 694 13.70 16.51 0.79
C PRO A 694 13.89 17.69 -0.17
N ASN A 695 13.68 18.90 0.32
CA ASN A 695 14.11 20.03 -0.47
C ASN A 695 15.63 19.95 -0.61
N ARG A 696 16.22 20.69 -1.54
CA ARG A 696 17.67 20.73 -1.78
C ARG A 696 18.53 21.04 -0.55
N SER A 697 17.97 21.58 0.49
CA SER A 697 18.64 21.81 1.78
C SER A 697 18.65 20.59 2.70
N GLY A 698 18.08 19.48 2.29
CA GLY A 698 17.96 18.26 3.11
C GLY A 698 16.85 18.34 4.15
N ASP A 699 16.03 19.38 4.14
CA ASP A 699 14.86 19.46 4.99
C ASP A 699 13.69 18.74 4.36
N VAL A 700 13.17 17.75 5.02
CA VAL A 700 11.93 17.07 4.62
C VAL A 700 10.77 17.98 5.01
N VAL A 701 10.13 18.59 4.03
CA VAL A 701 8.92 19.37 4.25
C VAL A 701 7.72 18.43 4.26
N PRO A 702 7.06 18.22 5.39
CA PRO A 702 5.84 17.45 5.43
C PRO A 702 4.80 18.15 4.57
N ARG A 703 4.23 17.46 3.61
CA ARG A 703 3.02 17.90 2.92
C ARG A 703 1.89 16.99 3.30
N THR A 704 0.76 17.59 3.44
CA THR A 704 -0.45 16.97 3.93
C THR A 704 -1.55 17.41 2.97
N TYR A 705 -2.55 16.58 2.79
CA TYR A 705 -3.69 16.90 1.95
C TYR A 705 -4.94 16.90 2.82
N THR A 706 -5.55 18.05 2.95
CA THR A 706 -6.83 18.20 3.62
C THR A 706 -7.84 18.76 2.65
N LEU A 707 -9.01 18.17 2.62
CA LEU A 707 -10.14 18.73 1.94
C LEU A 707 -10.61 19.97 2.72
N ILE A 708 -10.53 21.13 2.12
CA ILE A 708 -11.05 22.36 2.70
C ILE A 708 -12.49 22.53 2.26
N ALA A 709 -13.40 22.53 3.22
CA ALA A 709 -14.78 22.90 2.98
C ALA A 709 -14.89 24.35 2.51
N PRO A 710 -15.89 24.70 1.72
CA PRO A 710 -16.26 26.08 1.53
C PRO A 710 -16.38 26.76 2.90
N GLN A 711 -15.78 27.92 3.07
CA GLN A 711 -15.68 28.71 4.31
C GLN A 711 -14.52 28.33 5.26
N GLY A 712 -13.47 27.68 4.78
CA GLY A 712 -12.26 27.42 5.57
C GLY A 712 -12.42 26.37 6.67
N LYS A 713 -13.51 25.59 6.66
CA LYS A 713 -13.67 24.48 7.58
C LYS A 713 -13.12 23.22 6.97
N SER A 714 -12.23 22.57 7.69
CA SER A 714 -11.73 21.23 7.34
C SER A 714 -12.87 20.21 7.36
N LEU A 715 -12.99 19.43 6.29
CA LEU A 715 -13.87 18.27 6.25
C LEU A 715 -12.99 17.02 6.41
N ALA A 716 -13.12 16.37 7.52
CA ALA A 716 -12.46 15.10 7.78
C ALA A 716 -13.48 13.98 7.95
N PRO A 717 -13.19 12.76 7.48
CA PRO A 717 -14.07 11.63 7.76
C PRO A 717 -14.17 11.46 9.27
N SER A 718 -15.38 11.45 9.79
CA SER A 718 -15.56 11.15 11.18
C SER A 718 -15.80 9.65 11.35
N TYR A 719 -14.75 8.94 11.48
CA TYR A 719 -14.75 7.56 11.92
C TYR A 719 -14.82 7.55 13.44
N ASN A 720 -15.98 7.66 13.99
CA ASN A 720 -16.12 7.63 15.45
C ASN A 720 -15.74 6.27 16.00
N GLY A 721 -14.67 6.25 16.74
CA GLY A 721 -14.18 5.10 17.44
C GLY A 721 -13.64 4.01 16.52
N SER A 722 -12.52 4.27 15.89
CA SER A 722 -11.78 3.22 15.22
C SER A 722 -11.39 2.16 16.24
N ARG A 723 -11.85 0.94 16.01
CA ARG A 723 -11.38 -0.26 16.70
C ARG A 723 -10.59 -1.08 15.70
N GLU A 724 -9.40 -1.45 16.08
CA GLU A 724 -8.53 -2.31 15.27
C GLU A 724 -8.24 -3.60 16.03
N ARG A 725 -8.22 -4.70 15.30
CA ARG A 725 -7.95 -6.03 15.83
C ARG A 725 -7.02 -6.75 14.89
N ALA A 726 -5.95 -7.29 15.43
CA ALA A 726 -5.00 -8.10 14.67
C ALA A 726 -4.70 -9.39 15.42
N LEU A 727 -4.61 -10.50 14.70
CA LEU A 727 -4.17 -11.78 15.24
C LEU A 727 -2.81 -12.10 14.64
N MET A 728 -1.82 -12.29 15.50
CA MET A 728 -0.43 -12.50 15.13
C MET A 728 0.13 -13.73 15.81
N CYS A 729 1.08 -14.39 15.16
CA CYS A 729 1.98 -15.38 15.76
C CYS A 729 3.35 -14.75 15.94
N LEU A 730 3.85 -14.73 17.16
CA LEU A 730 5.18 -14.26 17.50
C LEU A 730 6.14 -15.46 17.44
N THR A 731 7.07 -15.45 16.51
CA THR A 731 7.99 -16.56 16.25
C THR A 731 9.44 -16.08 16.42
N PRO A 732 10.01 -16.22 17.62
CA PRO A 732 11.44 -16.06 17.81
C PRO A 732 12.17 -17.29 17.23
N PHE A 733 13.39 -17.09 16.75
CA PHE A 733 14.19 -18.15 16.15
C PHE A 733 15.69 -17.86 16.32
N GLU A 734 16.49 -18.91 16.16
CA GLU A 734 17.95 -18.86 16.15
C GLU A 734 18.46 -18.83 14.71
N GLY A 735 19.51 -18.07 14.43
CA GLY A 735 20.12 -17.97 13.12
C GLY A 735 19.51 -16.92 12.22
N GLU A 736 19.59 -17.12 10.90
CA GLU A 736 19.14 -16.19 9.88
C GLU A 736 17.64 -16.35 9.52
N LEU A 737 17.13 -17.58 9.59
CA LEU A 737 15.74 -17.94 9.31
C LEU A 737 15.29 -19.06 10.26
N PRO A 738 13.99 -19.17 10.57
CA PRO A 738 13.43 -20.35 11.21
C PRO A 738 13.68 -21.61 10.37
N ASP A 739 13.61 -22.80 11.03
CA ASP A 739 13.59 -24.03 10.31
C ASP A 739 12.38 -24.16 9.36
N GLU A 740 12.47 -25.09 8.42
CA GLU A 740 11.48 -25.23 7.35
C GLU A 740 10.09 -25.62 7.86
N GLU A 741 10.01 -26.47 8.90
CA GLU A 741 8.74 -26.87 9.48
C GLU A 741 8.04 -25.68 10.12
N ARG A 742 8.79 -24.93 10.91
CA ARG A 742 8.29 -23.73 11.58
C ARG A 742 7.86 -22.65 10.59
N MET A 743 8.63 -22.47 9.53
CA MET A 743 8.27 -21.54 8.46
C MET A 743 6.97 -21.95 7.77
N ARG A 744 6.80 -23.24 7.46
CA ARG A 744 5.55 -23.77 6.87
C ARG A 744 4.34 -23.57 7.79
N GLU A 745 4.46 -23.82 9.07
CA GLU A 745 3.38 -23.57 10.04
C GLU A 745 3.00 -22.08 10.10
N LEU A 746 3.99 -21.20 10.09
CA LEU A 746 3.76 -19.76 10.14
C LEU A 746 3.08 -19.24 8.87
N LEU A 747 3.48 -19.75 7.70
CA LEU A 747 2.84 -19.43 6.42
C LEU A 747 1.40 -19.98 6.38
N ALA A 748 1.16 -21.16 6.87
CA ALA A 748 -0.19 -21.76 6.96
C ALA A 748 -1.11 -20.93 7.88
N PHE A 749 -0.60 -20.47 9.01
CA PHE A 749 -1.32 -19.55 9.88
C PHE A 749 -1.67 -18.24 9.19
N ALA A 750 -0.70 -17.63 8.47
CA ALA A 750 -0.91 -16.38 7.75
C ALA A 750 -1.96 -16.53 6.63
N ASP A 751 -1.89 -17.61 5.84
CA ASP A 751 -2.81 -17.81 4.72
C ASP A 751 -4.23 -18.18 5.16
N GLY A 752 -4.37 -18.97 6.22
CA GLY A 752 -5.66 -19.36 6.79
C GLY A 752 -6.49 -20.27 5.87
N ALA A 753 -7.76 -20.42 6.22
CA ALA A 753 -8.77 -21.13 5.45
C ALA A 753 -9.94 -20.21 5.10
N PHE A 754 -10.71 -20.61 4.11
CA PHE A 754 -11.97 -19.99 3.72
C PHE A 754 -13.12 -20.95 3.91
N ALA A 755 -14.18 -20.52 4.60
CA ALA A 755 -15.39 -21.32 4.77
C ALA A 755 -16.32 -21.11 3.58
N THR A 756 -16.62 -22.20 2.85
CA THR A 756 -17.55 -22.16 1.72
C THR A 756 -18.99 -22.24 2.19
N GLY A 757 -19.91 -21.52 1.54
CA GLY A 757 -21.33 -21.50 1.87
C GLY A 757 -21.68 -20.72 3.12
N THR A 758 -20.75 -19.98 3.65
CA THR A 758 -20.92 -19.10 4.80
C THR A 758 -20.32 -17.73 4.51
N ASP A 759 -20.89 -16.72 5.10
CA ASP A 759 -20.43 -15.36 4.94
C ASP A 759 -19.18 -15.06 5.81
N THR A 760 -18.10 -14.50 5.27
CA THR A 760 -16.90 -14.13 6.04
C THR A 760 -17.07 -12.80 6.74
N LEU A 761 -16.78 -12.76 8.02
CA LEU A 761 -16.95 -11.57 8.83
C LEU A 761 -15.92 -10.51 8.48
N LEU A 762 -16.40 -9.37 8.05
CA LEU A 762 -15.63 -8.14 8.12
C LEU A 762 -15.67 -7.54 9.51
N ALA A 763 -14.59 -6.89 9.88
CA ALA A 763 -14.60 -6.06 11.07
C ALA A 763 -15.74 -5.07 10.99
N PRO A 764 -16.64 -5.03 11.98
CA PRO A 764 -17.60 -3.96 12.05
C PRO A 764 -16.84 -2.65 12.18
N TYR A 765 -17.03 -1.76 11.24
CA TYR A 765 -16.58 -0.41 11.37
C TYR A 765 -17.72 0.43 11.94
N ASN A 766 -17.55 0.89 13.17
CA ASN A 766 -18.51 1.75 13.82
C ASN A 766 -18.36 3.20 13.38
N GLY A 767 -18.39 3.44 12.07
CA GLY A 767 -18.52 4.79 11.55
C GLY A 767 -19.91 5.34 11.84
N GLU A 768 -20.02 6.38 12.64
CA GLU A 768 -21.29 7.09 12.87
C GLU A 768 -21.55 8.15 11.81
N ASN A 769 -20.57 8.45 11.01
CA ASN A 769 -20.66 9.47 9.99
C ASN A 769 -20.21 8.90 8.64
N VAL A 770 -20.78 9.43 7.59
CA VAL A 770 -20.46 9.09 6.22
C VAL A 770 -20.19 10.35 5.44
N TRP A 771 -19.38 10.24 4.41
CA TRP A 771 -19.11 11.33 3.50
C TRP A 771 -20.08 11.28 2.33
N VAL A 772 -20.55 12.43 1.94
CA VAL A 772 -21.27 12.63 0.68
C VAL A 772 -20.58 13.74 -0.08
N GLN A 773 -20.29 13.49 -1.33
CA GLN A 773 -19.59 14.43 -2.20
C GLN A 773 -20.49 14.90 -3.34
N SER A 774 -20.39 16.18 -3.69
CA SER A 774 -20.99 16.73 -4.89
C SER A 774 -20.20 17.93 -5.39
N ALA A 775 -20.09 18.05 -6.70
CA ALA A 775 -19.52 19.22 -7.36
C ALA A 775 -20.50 20.40 -7.45
N GLU A 776 -21.76 20.16 -7.21
CA GLU A 776 -22.83 21.13 -7.35
C GLU A 776 -23.56 21.40 -6.03
N LYS A 777 -24.23 22.57 -5.96
CA LYS A 777 -25.12 22.85 -4.84
C LYS A 777 -26.36 21.96 -4.92
N GLN A 778 -26.53 21.07 -3.97
CA GLN A 778 -27.65 20.20 -3.89
C GLN A 778 -28.03 19.81 -2.46
N THR A 779 -29.26 19.44 -2.29
CA THR A 779 -29.79 18.90 -1.05
C THR A 779 -30.53 17.59 -1.34
N GLY A 780 -30.50 16.66 -0.43
CA GLY A 780 -31.18 15.40 -0.66
C GLY A 780 -31.15 14.46 0.54
N LYS A 781 -31.54 13.26 0.26
CA LYS A 781 -31.45 12.13 1.20
C LYS A 781 -30.72 11.00 0.54
N VAL A 782 -29.82 10.38 1.26
CA VAL A 782 -29.05 9.23 0.78
C VAL A 782 -29.17 8.06 1.74
N ARG A 783 -29.32 6.87 1.19
CA ARG A 783 -29.14 5.61 1.93
C ARG A 783 -27.71 5.20 1.77
N VAL A 784 -27.05 4.99 2.88
CA VAL A 784 -25.63 4.64 2.90
C VAL A 784 -25.47 3.19 3.31
N ARG A 785 -24.67 2.46 2.53
CA ARG A 785 -24.23 1.11 2.85
C ARG A 785 -22.72 1.09 2.78
N SER A 786 -22.09 0.47 3.72
CA SER A 786 -20.65 0.20 3.67
C SER A 786 -20.36 -1.10 4.42
N PRO A 787 -20.10 -2.19 3.72
CA PRO A 787 -19.77 -3.46 4.36
C PRO A 787 -18.42 -3.42 5.05
N LEU A 788 -17.48 -2.66 4.54
CA LEU A 788 -16.18 -2.48 5.18
C LEU A 788 -16.29 -1.79 6.54
N PHE A 789 -17.30 -0.99 6.73
CA PHE A 789 -17.48 -0.11 7.88
C PHE A 789 -18.74 -0.41 8.68
N GLY A 790 -19.35 -1.58 8.49
CA GLY A 790 -20.60 -1.93 9.15
C GLY A 790 -21.75 -1.06 8.63
N GLY A 791 -22.45 -1.53 7.63
CA GLY A 791 -23.44 -0.76 6.88
C GLY A 791 -24.38 0.06 7.75
N VAL A 792 -24.63 1.28 7.38
CA VAL A 792 -25.71 2.08 7.94
C VAL A 792 -27.03 1.56 7.34
N LYS A 793 -27.60 0.54 7.96
CA LYS A 793 -28.99 0.16 7.69
C LYS A 793 -29.87 1.13 8.43
N GLY A 794 -30.65 1.95 7.73
CA GLY A 794 -31.53 2.89 8.41
C GLY A 794 -32.24 3.86 7.47
N ASN A 795 -32.93 4.81 8.06
CA ASN A 795 -33.61 5.85 7.32
C ASN A 795 -32.63 6.69 6.49
N PRO A 796 -33.09 7.23 5.34
CA PRO A 796 -32.26 8.10 4.52
C PRO A 796 -31.72 9.27 5.33
N VAL A 797 -30.42 9.53 5.17
CA VAL A 797 -29.73 10.64 5.83
C VAL A 797 -29.86 11.89 4.97
N LYS A 798 -30.24 12.99 5.57
CA LYS A 798 -30.31 14.29 4.88
C LYS A 798 -28.93 14.88 4.70
N TYR A 799 -28.65 15.42 3.53
CA TYR A 799 -27.45 16.15 3.23
C TYR A 799 -27.74 17.47 2.51
N ALA A 800 -26.86 18.41 2.62
CA ALA A 800 -26.91 19.67 1.89
C ALA A 800 -25.51 20.15 1.52
N PHE A 801 -25.28 20.41 0.27
CA PHE A 801 -24.09 21.06 -0.24
C PHE A 801 -24.33 22.55 -0.45
N ARG A 802 -23.42 23.37 0.00
CA ARG A 802 -23.50 24.83 -0.12
C ARG A 802 -22.42 25.33 -1.10
N GLY A 803 -22.82 25.51 -2.33
CA GLY A 803 -21.96 26.07 -3.39
C GLY A 803 -21.45 25.02 -4.38
N ALA A 804 -21.08 25.47 -5.55
CA ALA A 804 -20.66 24.65 -6.70
C ALA A 804 -19.33 23.89 -6.50
N ARG A 805 -18.66 24.10 -5.39
CA ARG A 805 -17.36 23.45 -5.06
C ARG A 805 -17.36 22.81 -3.70
N ALA A 806 -18.53 22.48 -3.18
CA ALA A 806 -18.61 21.71 -1.95
C ALA A 806 -18.09 20.29 -2.23
N LEU A 807 -17.00 19.94 -1.57
CA LEU A 807 -16.27 18.72 -1.88
C LEU A 807 -16.68 17.56 -1.00
N GLY A 808 -17.43 17.78 0.06
CA GLY A 808 -17.95 16.72 0.90
C GLY A 808 -18.64 17.25 2.15
N TYR A 809 -19.43 16.40 2.74
CA TYR A 809 -20.19 16.67 3.94
C TYR A 809 -20.16 15.49 4.90
N ILE A 810 -19.95 15.78 6.18
CA ILE A 810 -20.13 14.77 7.22
C ILE A 810 -21.61 14.63 7.51
N VAL A 811 -22.13 13.46 7.31
CA VAL A 811 -23.52 13.12 7.58
C VAL A 811 -23.59 12.30 8.84
N LYS A 812 -24.16 12.85 9.88
CA LYS A 812 -24.32 12.13 11.14
C LYS A 812 -25.29 10.96 10.98
N LYS A 813 -24.91 9.80 11.49
CA LYS A 813 -25.80 8.66 11.67
C LYS A 813 -27.02 9.08 12.48
N GLN A 814 -28.20 8.85 11.97
CA GLN A 814 -29.39 8.98 12.81
C GLN A 814 -29.36 7.94 13.92
N ARG A 815 -29.56 8.37 15.14
CA ARG A 815 -29.73 7.45 16.28
C ARG A 815 -30.77 6.41 15.90
N ARG A 816 -30.45 5.13 16.11
CA ARG A 816 -31.48 4.08 16.05
C ARG A 816 -32.65 4.55 16.90
N ALA A 817 -33.83 4.66 16.32
CA ALA A 817 -35.02 4.64 17.12
C ALA A 817 -35.00 3.32 17.93
N LYS A 818 -35.13 3.44 19.23
CA LYS A 818 -35.23 2.29 20.14
C LYS A 818 -36.38 1.38 19.75
#